data_17fbf8540e311238c168c81b1192ed9c
#
_entry.id   17fbf8540e311238c168c81b1192ed9c
#
_cell.length_a   1.000
_cell.length_b   1.000
_cell.length_c   1.000
_cell.angle_alpha   90.00
_cell.angle_beta   90.00
_cell.angle_gamma   90.00
#
_symmetry.space_group_name_H-M   'P 1'
#
loop_
_entity.id
_entity.type
_entity.pdbx_description
1 polymer ?
#
loop_
_entity_poly.entity_id
_entity_poly.type
_entity_poly.pdbx_seq_one_letter_code
_entity_poly.pdbx_strand_id
1 'polypeptide(L)'
;MHDLWIFFLKKRAFTYMLMFALTTVGLYTLVAIPKESSPEVVIPIGVVSTTLRGAGAEDTEKLITNKIEDEVANLDNIDTVTSSSREGVSLVTAQFAASADIDQSIQDLKDAVDRAKGALPSDAGDPNVIKINFADQPVLIVSVSVDLPAGALGELSDDLKDEIKSIKGVSKVSVSGTREKEVQIVVKREALLNYGLRVEQIVGALASANASFPIGNITVSDINYPIKFAGSIDEASMLPDIEIVAQSGAPVRLRDIATVVDGLAVPTSFSRASVDGNPSTQAITLSVYKKSGGDVTKITSDVRQKLEDLKATSLAGAEVVVSFDRGELVAKDLRDLTRVGLETVLLVMLVLVLTIGWRESIVAALSIPLSFVIAFIGLYASGNTINFISLFSLILAIGILVDSGIVVTEAIHTRVRTHGSAEEAAKASIREYAWPLIAGTMTTVAVFAPLFFLSGIVGKFIASIPFTIIFVLFASIVVALGMVPLIAILFTREHKSRFEDIQEEYSERVKDWYKEFLGKMLDHRRTQNIFLSCMFGGFILALMLPVFGLVKVQFFPSGDQDFVYVQIERNEGTPLAITDLSARAVEEVLYDAPYVESFVTTVGESSGFSESGGGAGGKLANITVILKKERTLNSEEAMEDLRVRVRPILDAK
;
A
#
# COMPACT_ATOMS: atom_id res chain seq x y z
N MET A 1 -9.53 22.45 37.19
CA MET A 1 -8.62 21.51 36.49
C MET A 1 -7.54 20.90 37.38
N HIS A 2 -6.87 21.69 38.25
CA HIS A 2 -5.86 21.14 39.17
C HIS A 2 -6.39 20.00 40.05
N ASP A 3 -7.65 20.11 40.52
CA ASP A 3 -8.26 19.11 41.39
C ASP A 3 -8.43 17.74 40.72
N LEU A 4 -8.60 17.70 39.40
CA LEU A 4 -8.66 16.47 38.63
C LEU A 4 -7.32 15.69 38.71
N TRP A 5 -6.22 16.37 38.49
CA TRP A 5 -4.88 15.75 38.53
C TRP A 5 -4.48 15.38 39.96
N ILE A 6 -4.83 16.22 40.95
CA ILE A 6 -4.61 15.93 42.36
C ILE A 6 -5.47 14.74 42.82
N PHE A 7 -6.65 14.52 42.25
CA PHE A 7 -7.46 13.33 42.51
C PHE A 7 -6.70 12.04 42.17
N PHE A 8 -6.03 11.98 41.00
CA PHE A 8 -5.21 10.82 40.63
C PHE A 8 -4.08 10.55 41.63
N LEU A 9 -3.46 11.59 42.16
CA LEU A 9 -2.44 11.49 43.22
C LEU A 9 -3.00 10.99 44.55
N LYS A 10 -4.19 11.46 44.95
CA LYS A 10 -4.84 11.05 46.22
C LYS A 10 -5.38 9.61 46.16
N LYS A 11 -5.91 9.18 45.00
CA LYS A 11 -6.49 7.84 44.79
C LYS A 11 -5.50 6.91 44.10
N ARG A 12 -4.34 6.68 44.71
CA ARG A 12 -3.22 5.91 44.13
C ARG A 12 -3.66 4.55 43.57
N ALA A 13 -4.44 3.77 44.31
CA ALA A 13 -4.91 2.46 43.87
C ALA A 13 -5.75 2.54 42.58
N PHE A 14 -6.63 3.54 42.47
CA PHE A 14 -7.40 3.80 41.25
C PHE A 14 -6.51 4.15 40.08
N THR A 15 -5.50 5.02 40.31
CA THR A 15 -4.58 5.45 39.23
C THR A 15 -3.69 4.32 38.75
N TYR A 16 -3.18 3.45 39.64
CA TYR A 16 -2.45 2.25 39.24
C TYR A 16 -3.31 1.28 38.45
N MET A 17 -4.57 1.08 38.87
CA MET A 17 -5.53 0.24 38.13
C MET A 17 -5.82 0.83 36.73
N LEU A 18 -6.03 2.14 36.65
CA LEU A 18 -6.26 2.84 35.38
C LEU A 18 -5.02 2.75 34.48
N MET A 19 -3.81 2.96 35.03
CA MET A 19 -2.54 2.83 34.31
C MET A 19 -2.38 1.41 33.75
N PHE A 20 -2.64 0.39 34.58
CA PHE A 20 -2.59 -1.01 34.14
C PHE A 20 -3.62 -1.30 33.04
N ALA A 21 -4.86 -0.83 33.20
CA ALA A 21 -5.92 -1.00 32.22
C ALA A 21 -5.56 -0.33 30.87
N LEU A 22 -5.13 0.94 30.90
CA LEU A 22 -4.73 1.66 29.68
C LEU A 22 -3.52 1.02 29.00
N THR A 23 -2.53 0.55 29.79
CA THR A 23 -1.37 -0.15 29.23
C THR A 23 -1.77 -1.47 28.59
N THR A 24 -2.63 -2.25 29.24
CA THR A 24 -3.11 -3.55 28.72
C THR A 24 -3.93 -3.36 27.45
N VAL A 25 -4.88 -2.43 27.44
CA VAL A 25 -5.69 -2.12 26.26
C VAL A 25 -4.83 -1.57 25.13
N GLY A 26 -3.88 -0.68 25.44
CA GLY A 26 -2.98 -0.11 24.44
C GLY A 26 -2.02 -1.14 23.83
N LEU A 27 -1.51 -2.09 24.62
CA LEU A 27 -0.71 -3.21 24.08
C LEU A 27 -1.56 -4.14 23.20
N TYR A 28 -2.81 -4.38 23.58
CA TYR A 28 -3.75 -5.10 22.73
C TYR A 28 -3.98 -4.38 21.39
N THR A 29 -4.24 -3.07 21.45
CA THR A 29 -4.47 -2.28 20.22
C THR A 29 -3.24 -2.22 19.33
N LEU A 30 -2.02 -2.16 19.87
CA LEU A 30 -0.76 -2.20 19.11
C LEU A 30 -0.67 -3.49 18.24
N VAL A 31 -1.16 -4.61 18.76
CA VAL A 31 -1.18 -5.88 18.02
C VAL A 31 -2.36 -5.93 17.04
N ALA A 32 -3.50 -5.34 17.42
CA ALA A 32 -4.75 -5.40 16.65
C ALA A 32 -4.82 -4.40 15.48
N ILE A 33 -4.08 -3.27 15.55
CA ILE A 33 -4.03 -2.28 14.46
C ILE A 33 -3.42 -2.91 13.20
N PRO A 34 -4.09 -2.83 12.03
CA PRO A 34 -3.53 -3.31 10.77
C PRO A 34 -2.24 -2.58 10.41
N LYS A 35 -1.29 -3.33 9.83
CA LYS A 35 0.00 -2.82 9.38
C LYS A 35 0.00 -2.70 7.88
N GLU A 36 0.31 -1.50 7.37
CA GLU A 36 0.29 -1.16 5.96
C GLU A 36 1.55 -0.37 5.57
N SER A 37 1.86 -0.28 4.27
CA SER A 37 3.00 0.53 3.83
C SER A 37 2.70 2.02 3.89
N SER A 38 1.47 2.40 3.57
CA SER A 38 0.98 3.78 3.54
C SER A 38 -0.47 3.83 4.02
N PRO A 39 -0.97 4.98 4.46
CA PRO A 39 -2.39 5.15 4.74
C PRO A 39 -3.24 4.73 3.53
N GLU A 40 -4.33 4.04 3.77
CA GLU A 40 -5.28 3.71 2.71
C GLU A 40 -6.03 4.98 2.28
N VAL A 41 -5.57 5.59 1.18
CA VAL A 41 -6.22 6.77 0.61
C VAL A 41 -7.16 6.30 -0.48
N VAL A 42 -8.45 6.38 -0.20
CA VAL A 42 -9.49 6.15 -1.19
C VAL A 42 -9.63 7.42 -2.03
N ILE A 43 -9.29 7.31 -3.32
CA ILE A 43 -9.46 8.38 -4.29
C ILE A 43 -10.70 8.05 -5.09
N PRO A 44 -11.70 8.93 -5.11
CA PRO A 44 -12.91 8.67 -5.88
C PRO A 44 -12.64 8.90 -7.38
N ILE A 45 -12.21 7.82 -8.04
CA ILE A 45 -11.99 7.77 -9.50
C ILE A 45 -12.85 6.66 -10.09
N GLY A 46 -13.61 7.01 -11.12
CA GLY A 46 -14.33 6.08 -11.95
C GLY A 46 -13.82 6.12 -13.39
N VAL A 47 -13.70 4.96 -14.02
CA VAL A 47 -13.37 4.85 -15.45
C VAL A 47 -14.53 4.22 -16.17
N VAL A 48 -14.98 4.87 -17.22
CA VAL A 48 -16.01 4.38 -18.14
C VAL A 48 -15.31 3.84 -19.38
N SER A 49 -15.45 2.54 -19.63
CA SER A 49 -14.92 1.89 -20.83
C SER A 49 -16.07 1.50 -21.75
N THR A 50 -15.98 1.94 -23.01
CA THR A 50 -17.00 1.65 -24.02
C THR A 50 -16.33 1.22 -25.33
N THR A 51 -16.84 0.19 -25.97
CA THR A 51 -16.30 -0.34 -27.23
C THR A 51 -17.18 0.03 -28.41
N LEU A 52 -16.56 0.33 -29.57
CA LEU A 52 -17.22 0.53 -30.85
C LEU A 52 -16.40 -0.19 -31.94
N ARG A 53 -16.73 -1.43 -32.22
CA ARG A 53 -15.93 -2.27 -33.10
C ARG A 53 -15.84 -1.70 -34.53
N GLY A 54 -14.62 -1.62 -35.07
CA GLY A 54 -14.36 -1.15 -36.41
C GLY A 54 -14.33 0.36 -36.59
N ALA A 55 -14.51 1.15 -35.51
CA ALA A 55 -14.39 2.61 -35.52
C ALA A 55 -12.94 3.04 -35.37
N GLY A 56 -12.52 4.05 -36.12
CA GLY A 56 -11.23 4.73 -35.87
C GLY A 56 -11.24 5.54 -34.56
N ALA A 57 -10.08 6.02 -34.15
CA ALA A 57 -9.96 6.81 -32.90
C ALA A 57 -10.80 8.10 -32.94
N GLU A 58 -10.83 8.79 -34.09
CA GLU A 58 -11.62 10.03 -34.28
C GLU A 58 -13.14 9.75 -34.25
N ASP A 59 -13.58 8.64 -34.84
CA ASP A 59 -15.00 8.23 -34.80
C ASP A 59 -15.40 7.81 -33.38
N THR A 60 -14.53 7.08 -32.68
CA THR A 60 -14.73 6.71 -31.28
C THR A 60 -14.86 7.96 -30.39
N GLU A 61 -14.03 8.97 -30.62
CA GLU A 61 -14.11 10.26 -29.90
C GLU A 61 -15.46 10.93 -30.12
N LYS A 62 -15.85 11.12 -31.39
CA LYS A 62 -17.08 11.86 -31.74
C LYS A 62 -18.35 11.14 -31.34
N LEU A 63 -18.39 9.82 -31.54
CA LEU A 63 -19.61 9.02 -31.39
C LEU A 63 -19.82 8.51 -29.96
N ILE A 64 -18.73 8.31 -29.21
CA ILE A 64 -18.79 7.72 -27.86
C ILE A 64 -18.25 8.67 -26.82
N THR A 65 -16.96 9.06 -26.90
CA THR A 65 -16.25 9.74 -25.83
C THR A 65 -16.90 11.06 -25.47
N ASN A 66 -17.15 11.94 -26.46
CA ASN A 66 -17.75 13.26 -26.24
C ASN A 66 -19.15 13.15 -25.61
N LYS A 67 -19.93 12.12 -25.97
CA LYS A 67 -21.27 11.91 -25.42
C LYS A 67 -21.25 11.52 -23.95
N ILE A 68 -20.26 10.72 -23.56
CA ILE A 68 -20.06 10.31 -22.16
C ILE A 68 -19.47 11.49 -21.37
N GLU A 69 -18.50 12.22 -21.92
CA GLU A 69 -17.91 13.39 -21.27
C GLU A 69 -18.94 14.47 -20.98
N ASP A 70 -19.84 14.76 -21.93
CA ASP A 70 -20.87 15.78 -21.75
C ASP A 70 -21.77 15.49 -20.53
N GLU A 71 -22.11 14.23 -20.26
CA GLU A 71 -22.90 13.83 -19.10
C GLU A 71 -22.08 13.78 -17.81
N VAL A 72 -20.81 13.30 -17.90
CA VAL A 72 -19.92 13.14 -16.75
C VAL A 72 -19.43 14.49 -16.23
N ALA A 73 -19.13 15.45 -17.11
CA ALA A 73 -18.66 16.77 -16.71
C ALA A 73 -19.69 17.58 -15.90
N ASN A 74 -20.97 17.21 -15.97
CA ASN A 74 -22.06 17.86 -15.24
C ASN A 74 -22.32 17.26 -13.84
N LEU A 75 -21.52 16.27 -13.41
CA LEU A 75 -21.69 15.65 -12.09
C LEU A 75 -21.18 16.55 -10.96
N ASP A 76 -21.86 16.48 -9.84
CA ASP A 76 -21.43 17.18 -8.63
C ASP A 76 -20.08 16.62 -8.12
N ASN A 77 -19.27 17.50 -7.54
CA ASN A 77 -17.94 17.17 -6.99
C ASN A 77 -16.93 16.61 -8.01
N ILE A 78 -17.14 16.79 -9.30
CA ILE A 78 -16.12 16.51 -10.32
C ILE A 78 -14.94 17.48 -10.13
N ASP A 79 -13.72 16.92 -10.09
CA ASP A 79 -12.46 17.66 -10.04
C ASP A 79 -11.83 17.73 -11.44
N THR A 80 -11.70 16.57 -12.09
CA THR A 80 -11.09 16.46 -13.42
C THR A 80 -11.74 15.32 -14.22
N VAL A 81 -12.01 15.58 -15.50
CA VAL A 81 -12.39 14.55 -16.49
C VAL A 81 -11.29 14.47 -17.52
N THR A 82 -10.77 13.27 -17.74
CA THR A 82 -9.80 12.97 -18.80
C THR A 82 -10.29 11.81 -19.63
N SER A 83 -10.01 11.84 -20.92
CA SER A 83 -10.42 10.75 -21.81
C SER A 83 -9.30 10.31 -22.75
N SER A 84 -9.45 9.09 -23.26
CA SER A 84 -8.60 8.51 -24.27
C SER A 84 -9.44 7.74 -25.27
N SER A 85 -9.45 8.22 -26.52
CA SER A 85 -10.12 7.58 -27.63
C SER A 85 -9.10 6.83 -28.49
N ARG A 86 -9.33 5.53 -28.63
CA ARG A 86 -8.48 4.63 -29.43
C ARG A 86 -9.31 3.94 -30.49
N GLU A 87 -8.67 3.20 -31.40
CA GLU A 87 -9.38 2.39 -32.37
C GLU A 87 -10.33 1.40 -31.67
N GLY A 88 -11.63 1.64 -31.83
CA GLY A 88 -12.71 0.81 -31.26
C GLY A 88 -12.90 0.88 -29.76
N VAL A 89 -12.20 1.75 -29.01
CA VAL A 89 -12.30 1.83 -27.54
C VAL A 89 -12.28 3.27 -27.05
N SER A 90 -13.25 3.65 -26.25
CA SER A 90 -13.32 4.89 -25.47
C SER A 90 -13.08 4.61 -24.00
N LEU A 91 -12.21 5.40 -23.37
CA LEU A 91 -11.97 5.41 -21.91
C LEU A 91 -12.21 6.83 -21.41
N VAL A 92 -13.17 7.03 -20.54
CA VAL A 92 -13.43 8.31 -19.86
C VAL A 92 -13.18 8.14 -18.38
N THR A 93 -12.22 8.88 -17.84
CA THR A 93 -11.83 8.85 -16.44
C THR A 93 -12.39 10.07 -15.74
N ALA A 94 -13.25 9.84 -14.77
CA ALA A 94 -13.84 10.85 -13.89
C ALA A 94 -13.15 10.83 -12.53
N GLN A 95 -12.44 11.89 -12.20
CA GLN A 95 -11.84 12.10 -10.88
C GLN A 95 -12.73 13.07 -10.11
N PHE A 96 -13.21 12.65 -8.95
CA PHE A 96 -14.00 13.48 -8.05
C PHE A 96 -13.13 14.13 -6.98
N ALA A 97 -13.64 15.17 -6.36
CA ALA A 97 -12.96 15.82 -5.24
C ALA A 97 -12.61 14.81 -4.14
N ALA A 98 -11.43 14.95 -3.55
CA ALA A 98 -10.94 14.01 -2.53
C ALA A 98 -11.86 13.89 -1.29
N SER A 99 -12.73 14.90 -1.05
CA SER A 99 -13.72 14.89 0.04
C SER A 99 -15.02 14.19 -0.31
N ALA A 100 -15.24 13.83 -1.59
CA ALA A 100 -16.48 13.20 -2.04
C ALA A 100 -16.58 11.75 -1.51
N ASP A 101 -17.81 11.30 -1.24
CA ASP A 101 -18.08 9.90 -0.96
C ASP A 101 -17.93 9.09 -2.24
N ILE A 102 -17.06 8.08 -2.20
CA ILE A 102 -16.71 7.31 -3.40
C ILE A 102 -17.87 6.47 -3.92
N ASP A 103 -18.67 5.87 -3.03
CA ASP A 103 -19.73 4.96 -3.44
C ASP A 103 -20.88 5.76 -4.06
N GLN A 104 -21.20 6.94 -3.49
CA GLN A 104 -22.13 7.87 -4.08
C GLN A 104 -21.62 8.42 -5.42
N SER A 105 -20.37 8.84 -5.50
CA SER A 105 -19.76 9.36 -6.74
C SER A 105 -19.77 8.34 -7.88
N ILE A 106 -19.49 7.08 -7.57
CA ILE A 106 -19.54 6.01 -8.57
C ILE A 106 -20.99 5.69 -8.98
N GLN A 107 -21.97 5.80 -8.08
CA GLN A 107 -23.36 5.66 -8.42
C GLN A 107 -23.84 6.81 -9.34
N ASP A 108 -23.49 8.04 -9.00
CA ASP A 108 -23.80 9.21 -9.82
C ASP A 108 -23.16 9.11 -11.22
N LEU A 109 -21.92 8.57 -11.29
CA LEU A 109 -21.25 8.28 -12.56
C LEU A 109 -22.01 7.23 -13.39
N LYS A 110 -22.49 6.15 -12.78
CA LYS A 110 -23.29 5.13 -13.47
C LYS A 110 -24.58 5.72 -14.01
N ASP A 111 -25.25 6.54 -13.21
CA ASP A 111 -26.50 7.20 -13.61
C ASP A 111 -26.27 8.20 -14.77
N ALA A 112 -25.13 8.90 -14.81
CA ALA A 112 -24.72 9.75 -15.92
C ALA A 112 -24.46 8.95 -17.19
N VAL A 113 -23.73 7.83 -17.07
CA VAL A 113 -23.44 6.93 -18.18
C VAL A 113 -24.71 6.29 -18.74
N ASP A 114 -25.66 5.94 -17.88
CA ASP A 114 -26.96 5.40 -18.32
C ASP A 114 -27.78 6.45 -19.07
N ARG A 115 -27.69 7.74 -18.72
CA ARG A 115 -28.29 8.82 -19.52
C ARG A 115 -27.61 8.95 -20.89
N ALA A 116 -26.28 8.85 -20.93
CA ALA A 116 -25.50 8.92 -22.18
C ALA A 116 -25.84 7.77 -23.16
N LYS A 117 -26.22 6.58 -22.68
CA LYS A 117 -26.51 5.39 -23.50
C LYS A 117 -27.51 5.68 -24.64
N GLY A 118 -28.51 6.52 -24.39
CA GLY A 118 -29.50 6.88 -25.39
C GLY A 118 -28.97 7.66 -26.60
N ALA A 119 -27.79 8.28 -26.45
CA ALA A 119 -27.11 9.07 -27.48
C ALA A 119 -25.99 8.28 -28.21
N LEU A 120 -25.68 7.04 -27.76
CA LEU A 120 -24.66 6.19 -28.37
C LEU A 120 -25.20 5.43 -29.59
N PRO A 121 -24.34 5.07 -30.54
CA PRO A 121 -24.72 4.19 -31.67
C PRO A 121 -25.25 2.84 -31.18
N SER A 122 -26.17 2.23 -31.93
CA SER A 122 -26.78 0.94 -31.59
C SER A 122 -25.81 -0.25 -31.60
N ASP A 123 -24.68 -0.12 -32.26
CA ASP A 123 -23.58 -1.09 -32.38
C ASP A 123 -22.46 -0.83 -31.35
N ALA A 124 -22.60 0.22 -30.55
CA ALA A 124 -21.72 0.43 -29.41
C ALA A 124 -21.93 -0.64 -28.31
N GLY A 125 -20.85 -1.15 -27.77
CA GLY A 125 -20.92 -2.01 -26.60
C GLY A 125 -21.46 -1.25 -25.38
N ASP A 126 -22.06 -1.98 -24.44
CA ASP A 126 -22.51 -1.36 -23.17
C ASP A 126 -21.35 -0.71 -22.44
N PRO A 127 -21.49 0.57 -22.03
CA PRO A 127 -20.50 1.23 -21.22
C PRO A 127 -20.33 0.53 -19.88
N ASN A 128 -19.09 0.21 -19.52
CA ASN A 128 -18.73 -0.43 -18.26
C ASN A 128 -18.07 0.60 -17.33
N VAL A 129 -18.67 0.82 -16.16
CA VAL A 129 -18.13 1.74 -15.14
C VAL A 129 -17.30 0.94 -14.15
N ILE A 130 -16.01 1.25 -14.10
CA ILE A 130 -15.02 0.61 -13.24
C ILE A 130 -14.59 1.61 -12.16
N LYS A 131 -14.74 1.25 -10.89
CA LYS A 131 -14.18 1.99 -9.76
C LYS A 131 -12.69 1.71 -9.68
N ILE A 132 -11.85 2.75 -9.79
CA ILE A 132 -10.42 2.59 -9.54
C ILE A 132 -10.15 2.76 -8.05
N ASN A 133 -9.49 1.78 -7.48
CA ASN A 133 -8.99 1.86 -6.13
C ASN A 133 -7.47 1.72 -6.16
N PHE A 134 -6.74 2.74 -5.74
CA PHE A 134 -5.28 2.68 -5.62
C PHE A 134 -4.80 1.65 -4.58
N ALA A 135 -5.71 1.19 -3.71
CA ALA A 135 -5.45 0.04 -2.85
C ALA A 135 -5.41 -1.30 -3.62
N ASP A 136 -5.88 -1.34 -4.89
CA ASP A 136 -5.83 -2.53 -5.76
C ASP A 136 -4.45 -2.72 -6.40
N GLN A 137 -3.40 -2.51 -5.61
CA GLN A 137 -2.05 -2.93 -5.98
C GLN A 137 -1.75 -4.30 -5.37
N PRO A 138 -1.00 -5.16 -6.08
CA PRO A 138 -0.61 -6.44 -5.52
C PRO A 138 0.25 -6.22 -4.27
N VAL A 139 -0.02 -6.99 -3.22
CA VAL A 139 0.77 -6.98 -1.98
C VAL A 139 1.87 -8.03 -1.99
N LEU A 140 1.72 -9.05 -2.84
CA LEU A 140 2.70 -10.10 -3.06
C LEU A 140 2.65 -10.54 -4.52
N ILE A 141 3.81 -10.67 -5.16
CA ILE A 141 3.95 -11.25 -6.51
C ILE A 141 4.91 -12.42 -6.39
N VAL A 142 4.42 -13.60 -6.76
CA VAL A 142 5.16 -14.85 -6.69
C VAL A 142 5.15 -15.53 -8.04
N SER A 143 6.29 -15.96 -8.51
CA SER A 143 6.42 -16.75 -9.73
C SER A 143 6.83 -18.18 -9.38
N VAL A 144 6.11 -19.14 -9.93
CA VAL A 144 6.34 -20.56 -9.75
C VAL A 144 6.77 -21.14 -11.09
N SER A 145 8.00 -21.62 -11.15
CA SER A 145 8.55 -22.32 -12.32
C SER A 145 8.58 -23.80 -12.08
N VAL A 146 7.97 -24.55 -12.98
CA VAL A 146 7.91 -26.01 -12.94
C VAL A 146 7.86 -26.53 -14.37
N ASP A 147 8.58 -27.61 -14.62
CA ASP A 147 8.62 -28.25 -15.95
C ASP A 147 7.37 -29.14 -16.15
N LEU A 148 6.27 -28.52 -16.56
CA LEU A 148 5.00 -29.17 -16.84
C LEU A 148 4.48 -28.76 -18.22
N PRO A 149 3.71 -29.64 -18.91
CA PRO A 149 2.98 -29.25 -20.11
C PRO A 149 2.04 -28.07 -19.85
N ALA A 150 1.84 -27.21 -20.84
CA ALA A 150 1.05 -25.97 -20.70
C ALA A 150 -0.38 -26.18 -20.16
N GLY A 151 -1.03 -27.32 -20.48
CA GLY A 151 -2.35 -27.68 -19.93
C GLY A 151 -2.31 -27.97 -18.43
N ALA A 152 -1.30 -28.73 -17.97
CA ALA A 152 -1.11 -29.03 -16.56
C ALA A 152 -0.68 -27.77 -15.75
N LEU A 153 0.06 -26.84 -16.40
CA LEU A 153 0.35 -25.54 -15.80
C LEU A 153 -0.92 -24.72 -15.56
N GLY A 154 -1.89 -24.79 -16.48
CA GLY A 154 -3.19 -24.13 -16.31
C GLY A 154 -3.95 -24.68 -15.09
N GLU A 155 -4.07 -26.01 -14.98
CA GLU A 155 -4.73 -26.66 -13.83
C GLU A 155 -4.02 -26.33 -12.51
N LEU A 156 -2.69 -26.42 -12.48
CA LEU A 156 -1.91 -26.05 -11.30
C LEU A 156 -2.14 -24.58 -10.92
N SER A 157 -2.25 -23.68 -11.90
CA SER A 157 -2.48 -22.26 -11.64
C SER A 157 -3.84 -21.99 -11.01
N ASP A 158 -4.89 -22.70 -11.43
CA ASP A 158 -6.22 -22.57 -10.86
C ASP A 158 -6.27 -23.11 -9.42
N ASP A 159 -5.63 -24.26 -9.16
CA ASP A 159 -5.51 -24.82 -7.82
C ASP A 159 -4.77 -23.84 -6.89
N LEU A 160 -3.63 -23.28 -7.32
CA LEU A 160 -2.86 -22.31 -6.53
C LEU A 160 -3.66 -21.02 -6.26
N LYS A 161 -4.37 -20.53 -7.27
CA LYS A 161 -5.24 -19.35 -7.16
C LYS A 161 -6.33 -19.57 -6.11
N ASP A 162 -7.00 -20.72 -6.12
CA ASP A 162 -8.08 -21.02 -5.19
C ASP A 162 -7.55 -21.24 -3.76
N GLU A 163 -6.44 -21.93 -3.60
CA GLU A 163 -5.78 -22.13 -2.32
C GLU A 163 -5.34 -20.79 -1.70
N ILE A 164 -4.70 -19.91 -2.47
CA ILE A 164 -4.26 -18.59 -1.99
C ILE A 164 -5.47 -17.68 -1.73
N LYS A 165 -6.50 -17.72 -2.58
CA LYS A 165 -7.72 -16.91 -2.40
C LYS A 165 -8.50 -17.28 -1.15
N SER A 166 -8.38 -18.52 -0.66
CA SER A 166 -9.00 -18.99 0.57
C SER A 166 -8.42 -18.33 1.83
N ILE A 167 -7.23 -17.74 1.74
CA ILE A 167 -6.52 -17.11 2.87
C ILE A 167 -7.29 -15.85 3.32
N LYS A 168 -7.47 -15.72 4.62
CA LYS A 168 -8.19 -14.59 5.22
C LYS A 168 -7.48 -13.27 4.91
N GLY A 169 -8.22 -12.33 4.32
CA GLY A 169 -7.70 -11.01 3.96
C GLY A 169 -7.28 -10.87 2.49
N VAL A 170 -7.14 -11.99 1.75
CA VAL A 170 -6.97 -11.95 0.30
C VAL A 170 -8.30 -11.60 -0.36
N SER A 171 -8.28 -10.60 -1.28
CA SER A 171 -9.46 -10.22 -2.05
C SER A 171 -9.51 -10.92 -3.39
N LYS A 172 -8.37 -10.94 -4.08
CA LYS A 172 -8.24 -11.42 -5.46
C LYS A 172 -6.83 -11.99 -5.67
N VAL A 173 -6.73 -12.98 -6.53
CA VAL A 173 -5.46 -13.49 -7.08
C VAL A 173 -5.56 -13.41 -8.60
N SER A 174 -4.61 -12.73 -9.24
CA SER A 174 -4.48 -12.68 -10.70
C SER A 174 -3.35 -13.61 -11.10
N VAL A 175 -3.52 -14.30 -12.22
CA VAL A 175 -2.57 -15.28 -12.75
C VAL A 175 -2.13 -14.86 -14.13
N SER A 176 -0.82 -14.90 -14.40
CA SER A 176 -0.19 -14.61 -15.70
C SER A 176 0.75 -15.74 -16.11
N GLY A 177 0.95 -15.90 -17.42
CA GLY A 177 1.89 -16.89 -17.97
C GLY A 177 1.28 -18.27 -18.21
N THR A 178 -0.03 -18.43 -18.02
CA THR A 178 -0.77 -19.66 -18.32
C THR A 178 -1.66 -19.51 -19.55
N ARG A 179 -2.14 -20.63 -20.04
CA ARG A 179 -3.12 -20.70 -21.13
C ARG A 179 -4.33 -21.47 -20.65
N GLU A 180 -5.50 -20.84 -20.80
CA GLU A 180 -6.76 -21.51 -20.48
C GLU A 180 -7.04 -22.65 -21.45
N LYS A 181 -7.74 -23.66 -20.97
CA LYS A 181 -8.23 -24.74 -21.82
C LYS A 181 -9.35 -24.19 -22.69
N GLU A 182 -9.25 -24.41 -24.00
CA GLU A 182 -10.20 -23.90 -24.99
C GLU A 182 -10.50 -24.96 -26.02
N VAL A 183 -11.77 -25.18 -26.27
CA VAL A 183 -12.22 -26.04 -27.39
C VAL A 183 -12.54 -25.14 -28.58
N GLN A 184 -11.74 -25.26 -29.64
CA GLN A 184 -11.90 -24.49 -30.86
C GLN A 184 -12.74 -25.25 -31.86
N ILE A 185 -13.77 -24.58 -32.37
CA ILE A 185 -14.63 -25.11 -33.43
C ILE A 185 -14.30 -24.36 -34.71
N VAL A 186 -13.47 -25.00 -35.55
CA VAL A 186 -13.00 -24.42 -36.82
C VAL A 186 -13.97 -24.79 -37.92
N VAL A 187 -14.80 -23.86 -38.34
CA VAL A 187 -15.86 -24.06 -39.33
C VAL A 187 -15.28 -24.03 -40.75
N LYS A 188 -15.67 -25.02 -41.57
CA LYS A 188 -15.26 -25.14 -42.96
C LYS A 188 -16.17 -24.28 -43.83
N ARG A 189 -15.63 -23.25 -44.48
CA ARG A 189 -16.38 -22.32 -45.32
C ARG A 189 -17.17 -23.01 -46.45
N GLU A 190 -16.54 -24.01 -47.09
CA GLU A 190 -17.19 -24.77 -48.18
C GLU A 190 -18.39 -25.56 -47.70
N ALA A 191 -18.31 -26.15 -46.51
CA ALA A 191 -19.41 -26.88 -45.91
C ALA A 191 -20.59 -25.95 -45.55
N LEU A 192 -20.30 -24.75 -45.03
CA LEU A 192 -21.37 -23.75 -44.79
C LEU A 192 -22.16 -23.42 -46.07
N LEU A 193 -21.44 -23.19 -47.15
CA LEU A 193 -22.06 -22.86 -48.44
C LEU A 193 -22.87 -24.03 -48.97
N ASN A 194 -22.36 -25.27 -48.88
CA ASN A 194 -23.03 -26.48 -49.39
C ASN A 194 -24.31 -26.81 -48.62
N TYR A 195 -24.33 -26.61 -47.31
CA TYR A 195 -25.49 -26.87 -46.45
C TYR A 195 -26.40 -25.64 -46.25
N GLY A 196 -26.06 -24.49 -46.82
CA GLY A 196 -26.81 -23.23 -46.67
C GLY A 196 -26.88 -22.75 -45.21
N LEU A 197 -25.82 -23.00 -44.44
CA LEU A 197 -25.73 -22.64 -43.00
C LEU A 197 -25.03 -21.31 -42.80
N ARG A 198 -25.47 -20.59 -41.79
CA ARG A 198 -24.77 -19.38 -41.27
C ARG A 198 -24.11 -19.68 -39.93
N VAL A 199 -23.06 -18.96 -39.62
CA VAL A 199 -22.30 -19.15 -38.38
C VAL A 199 -23.18 -18.97 -37.13
N GLU A 200 -24.13 -18.01 -37.18
CA GLU A 200 -25.07 -17.75 -36.08
C GLU A 200 -25.97 -18.96 -35.76
N GLN A 201 -26.31 -19.78 -36.76
CA GLN A 201 -27.07 -21.01 -36.54
C GLN A 201 -26.24 -22.06 -35.79
N ILE A 202 -24.94 -22.14 -36.09
CA ILE A 202 -24.00 -23.01 -35.35
C ILE A 202 -23.88 -22.55 -33.91
N VAL A 203 -23.66 -21.26 -33.69
CA VAL A 203 -23.56 -20.66 -32.35
C VAL A 203 -24.84 -20.89 -31.54
N GLY A 204 -26.02 -20.70 -32.18
CA GLY A 204 -27.31 -20.93 -31.55
C GLY A 204 -27.54 -22.40 -31.18
N ALA A 205 -27.17 -23.34 -32.06
CA ALA A 205 -27.28 -24.77 -31.81
C ALA A 205 -26.37 -25.22 -30.66
N LEU A 206 -25.11 -24.73 -30.63
CA LEU A 206 -24.16 -25.01 -29.56
C LEU A 206 -24.65 -24.45 -28.22
N ALA A 207 -25.14 -23.20 -28.20
CA ALA A 207 -25.68 -22.58 -26.99
C ALA A 207 -26.90 -23.34 -26.45
N SER A 208 -27.76 -23.82 -27.36
CA SER A 208 -28.95 -24.62 -27.00
C SER A 208 -28.57 -26.00 -26.49
N ALA A 209 -27.55 -26.63 -27.08
CA ALA A 209 -27.06 -27.94 -26.66
C ALA A 209 -26.33 -27.88 -25.30
N ASN A 210 -25.70 -26.76 -24.99
CA ASN A 210 -24.99 -26.54 -23.70
C ASN A 210 -25.89 -25.83 -22.68
N ALA A 211 -27.18 -26.14 -22.63
CA ALA A 211 -28.12 -25.50 -21.71
C ALA A 211 -28.58 -26.48 -20.63
N SER A 212 -28.49 -26.06 -19.37
CA SER A 212 -29.06 -26.78 -18.23
C SER A 212 -30.05 -25.87 -17.52
N PHE A 213 -31.30 -26.30 -17.39
CA PHE A 213 -32.33 -25.53 -16.72
C PHE A 213 -33.31 -26.42 -15.95
N PRO A 214 -33.88 -25.95 -14.83
CA PRO A 214 -34.90 -26.68 -14.10
C PRO A 214 -36.20 -26.71 -14.93
N ILE A 215 -36.79 -27.91 -15.09
CA ILE A 215 -38.06 -28.10 -15.81
C ILE A 215 -39.24 -28.00 -14.83
N GLY A 216 -39.06 -28.39 -13.59
CA GLY A 216 -40.11 -28.43 -12.56
C GLY A 216 -39.90 -29.54 -11.56
N ASN A 217 -40.96 -29.92 -10.86
CA ASN A 217 -40.95 -31.00 -9.88
C ASN A 217 -41.93 -32.08 -10.26
N ILE A 218 -41.60 -33.34 -10.03
CA ILE A 218 -42.51 -34.47 -10.09
C ILE A 218 -42.70 -35.05 -8.71
N THR A 219 -43.95 -35.32 -8.32
CA THR A 219 -44.27 -35.98 -7.05
C THR A 219 -44.45 -37.46 -7.29
N VAL A 220 -43.65 -38.29 -6.64
CA VAL A 220 -43.74 -39.74 -6.65
C VAL A 220 -43.84 -40.23 -5.22
N SER A 221 -44.93 -40.91 -4.88
CA SER A 221 -45.19 -41.46 -3.53
C SER A 221 -44.97 -40.40 -2.41
N ASP A 222 -45.59 -39.22 -2.56
CA ASP A 222 -45.53 -38.06 -1.68
C ASP A 222 -44.13 -37.39 -1.52
N ILE A 223 -43.17 -37.75 -2.36
CA ILE A 223 -41.87 -37.14 -2.40
C ILE A 223 -41.74 -36.29 -3.66
N ASN A 224 -41.34 -35.02 -3.53
CA ASN A 224 -41.11 -34.11 -4.63
C ASN A 224 -39.65 -34.25 -5.12
N TYR A 225 -39.49 -34.64 -6.40
CA TYR A 225 -38.21 -34.71 -7.08
C TYR A 225 -38.09 -33.54 -8.06
N PRO A 226 -37.05 -32.69 -7.91
CA PRO A 226 -36.76 -31.67 -8.91
C PRO A 226 -36.27 -32.32 -10.19
N ILE A 227 -36.87 -31.94 -11.31
CA ILE A 227 -36.44 -32.36 -12.65
C ILE A 227 -35.67 -31.21 -13.28
N LYS A 228 -34.46 -31.49 -13.77
CA LYS A 228 -33.67 -30.57 -14.57
C LYS A 228 -33.41 -31.18 -15.96
N PHE A 229 -33.41 -30.34 -16.96
CA PHE A 229 -32.78 -30.66 -18.24
C PHE A 229 -31.27 -30.53 -18.06
N ALA A 230 -30.53 -31.58 -18.28
CA ALA A 230 -29.09 -31.62 -18.17
C ALA A 230 -28.49 -31.75 -19.56
N GLY A 231 -28.33 -30.62 -20.24
CA GLY A 231 -27.73 -30.54 -21.57
C GLY A 231 -26.31 -29.95 -21.53
N SER A 232 -25.63 -29.97 -20.36
CA SER A 232 -24.25 -29.52 -20.29
C SER A 232 -23.32 -30.40 -21.12
N ILE A 233 -22.44 -29.77 -21.88
CA ILE A 233 -21.38 -30.42 -22.64
C ILE A 233 -20.16 -30.47 -21.74
N ASP A 234 -19.94 -31.64 -21.12
CA ASP A 234 -18.85 -31.80 -20.13
C ASP A 234 -17.52 -32.24 -20.80
N GLU A 235 -17.59 -32.77 -22.02
CA GLU A 235 -16.43 -33.23 -22.79
C GLU A 235 -16.44 -32.72 -24.23
N ALA A 236 -15.28 -32.32 -24.75
CA ALA A 236 -15.11 -31.92 -26.15
C ALA A 236 -15.49 -33.02 -27.16
N SER A 237 -15.40 -34.29 -26.75
CA SER A 237 -15.79 -35.46 -27.52
C SER A 237 -17.28 -35.50 -27.91
N MET A 238 -18.15 -34.78 -27.18
CA MET A 238 -19.60 -34.69 -27.44
C MET A 238 -19.93 -33.67 -28.51
N LEU A 239 -19.09 -32.69 -28.75
CA LEU A 239 -19.32 -31.60 -29.70
C LEU A 239 -19.52 -32.05 -31.16
N PRO A 240 -18.72 -32.97 -31.72
CA PRO A 240 -18.87 -33.40 -33.11
C PRO A 240 -20.24 -33.94 -33.49
N ASP A 241 -20.99 -34.49 -32.53
CA ASP A 241 -22.30 -35.13 -32.75
C ASP A 241 -23.48 -34.19 -32.54
N ILE A 242 -23.26 -32.92 -32.21
CA ILE A 242 -24.32 -31.91 -32.10
C ILE A 242 -24.96 -31.70 -33.45
N GLU A 243 -26.32 -31.77 -33.49
CA GLU A 243 -27.13 -31.58 -34.69
C GLU A 243 -27.50 -30.10 -34.86
N ILE A 244 -27.29 -29.60 -36.08
CA ILE A 244 -27.61 -28.25 -36.50
C ILE A 244 -28.63 -28.34 -37.62
N VAL A 245 -29.74 -27.63 -37.48
CA VAL A 245 -30.80 -27.66 -38.51
C VAL A 245 -30.41 -26.76 -39.67
N ALA A 246 -30.19 -27.37 -40.84
CA ALA A 246 -29.94 -26.65 -42.09
C ALA A 246 -31.19 -25.90 -42.57
N GLN A 247 -31.01 -24.97 -43.51
CA GLN A 247 -32.11 -24.21 -44.09
C GLN A 247 -33.11 -25.11 -44.84
N SER A 248 -32.70 -26.29 -45.31
CA SER A 248 -33.52 -27.34 -45.90
C SER A 248 -34.39 -28.11 -44.89
N GLY A 249 -34.22 -27.87 -43.59
CA GLY A 249 -34.85 -28.62 -42.49
C GLY A 249 -34.16 -29.94 -42.14
N ALA A 250 -33.08 -30.32 -42.84
CA ALA A 250 -32.34 -31.54 -42.54
C ALA A 250 -31.31 -31.31 -41.42
N PRO A 251 -31.18 -32.23 -40.45
CA PRO A 251 -30.14 -32.15 -39.42
C PRO A 251 -28.76 -32.45 -40.03
N VAL A 252 -27.77 -31.59 -39.74
CA VAL A 252 -26.36 -31.75 -40.12
C VAL A 252 -25.53 -31.80 -38.85
N ARG A 253 -24.64 -32.76 -38.75
CA ARG A 253 -23.77 -32.87 -37.55
C ARG A 253 -22.60 -31.90 -37.62
N LEU A 254 -22.19 -31.39 -36.47
CA LEU A 254 -21.07 -30.42 -36.37
C LEU A 254 -19.81 -30.96 -37.04
N ARG A 255 -19.50 -32.26 -36.92
CA ARG A 255 -18.33 -32.89 -37.56
C ARG A 255 -18.30 -32.78 -39.09
N ASP A 256 -19.47 -32.64 -39.72
CA ASP A 256 -19.56 -32.55 -41.18
C ASP A 256 -19.22 -31.15 -41.70
N ILE A 257 -19.36 -30.13 -40.83
CA ILE A 257 -19.19 -28.71 -41.17
C ILE A 257 -18.05 -28.03 -40.44
N ALA A 258 -17.53 -28.62 -39.36
CA ALA A 258 -16.46 -28.06 -38.58
C ALA A 258 -15.47 -29.13 -38.09
N THR A 259 -14.28 -28.69 -37.71
CA THR A 259 -13.31 -29.51 -36.99
C THR A 259 -13.25 -29.02 -35.55
N VAL A 260 -13.47 -29.93 -34.60
CA VAL A 260 -13.36 -29.65 -33.18
C VAL A 260 -11.93 -29.94 -32.75
N VAL A 261 -11.25 -28.97 -32.17
CA VAL A 261 -9.89 -29.08 -31.63
C VAL A 261 -9.96 -28.80 -30.15
N ASP A 262 -9.74 -29.81 -29.34
CA ASP A 262 -9.53 -29.66 -27.89
C ASP A 262 -8.07 -29.22 -27.67
N GLY A 263 -7.89 -28.04 -27.17
CA GLY A 263 -6.57 -27.41 -27.09
C GLY A 263 -6.49 -26.32 -26.01
N LEU A 264 -5.60 -25.39 -26.23
CA LEU A 264 -5.37 -24.25 -25.34
C LEU A 264 -5.64 -22.96 -26.09
N ALA A 265 -6.18 -21.97 -25.39
CA ALA A 265 -6.40 -20.63 -25.89
C ALA A 265 -5.09 -19.99 -26.40
N VAL A 266 -5.22 -19.05 -27.32
CA VAL A 266 -4.08 -18.25 -27.78
C VAL A 266 -3.48 -17.54 -26.56
N PRO A 267 -2.15 -17.59 -26.34
CA PRO A 267 -1.54 -16.95 -25.19
C PRO A 267 -1.80 -15.46 -25.19
N THR A 268 -2.31 -14.94 -24.09
CA THR A 268 -2.53 -13.50 -23.82
C THR A 268 -1.39 -12.91 -23.02
N SER A 269 -0.62 -13.74 -22.32
CA SER A 269 0.56 -13.35 -21.57
C SER A 269 1.61 -14.45 -21.57
N PHE A 270 2.87 -14.06 -21.36
CA PHE A 270 3.97 -14.97 -21.04
C PHE A 270 4.56 -14.59 -19.69
N SER A 271 4.99 -15.57 -18.92
CA SER A 271 5.77 -15.36 -17.70
C SER A 271 6.97 -16.28 -17.64
N ARG A 272 8.10 -15.75 -17.19
CA ARG A 272 9.35 -16.46 -17.01
C ARG A 272 10.05 -15.98 -15.74
N ALA A 273 10.80 -16.88 -15.12
CA ALA A 273 11.65 -16.56 -13.99
C ALA A 273 13.08 -17.06 -14.23
N SER A 274 14.03 -16.32 -13.72
CA SER A 274 15.46 -16.67 -13.70
C SER A 274 16.00 -16.48 -12.29
N VAL A 275 16.84 -17.39 -11.83
CA VAL A 275 17.48 -17.34 -10.52
C VAL A 275 18.98 -17.58 -10.70
N ASP A 276 19.79 -16.81 -9.97
CA ASP A 276 21.25 -16.93 -9.96
C ASP A 276 21.92 -16.87 -11.34
N GLY A 277 21.35 -16.08 -12.27
CA GLY A 277 21.89 -15.95 -13.63
C GLY A 277 21.64 -17.15 -14.55
N ASN A 278 20.86 -18.13 -14.13
CA ASN A 278 20.45 -19.24 -15.00
C ASN A 278 19.47 -18.75 -16.06
N PRO A 279 19.41 -19.40 -17.24
CA PRO A 279 18.43 -19.07 -18.28
C PRO A 279 17.01 -19.07 -17.73
N SER A 280 16.21 -18.10 -18.12
CA SER A 280 14.81 -17.99 -17.66
C SER A 280 13.99 -19.19 -18.13
N THR A 281 13.20 -19.74 -17.21
CA THR A 281 12.28 -20.84 -17.45
C THR A 281 10.84 -20.37 -17.40
N GLN A 282 9.94 -21.08 -18.08
CA GLN A 282 8.52 -20.75 -18.05
C GLN A 282 8.01 -20.80 -16.61
N ALA A 283 7.22 -19.80 -16.22
CA ALA A 283 6.67 -19.68 -14.89
C ALA A 283 5.20 -19.27 -14.91
N ILE A 284 4.51 -19.57 -13.82
CA ILE A 284 3.20 -19.00 -13.48
C ILE A 284 3.44 -17.85 -12.53
N THR A 285 3.00 -16.65 -12.84
CA THR A 285 3.08 -15.50 -11.92
C THR A 285 1.72 -15.24 -11.27
N LEU A 286 1.70 -15.26 -9.95
CA LEU A 286 0.55 -15.04 -9.10
C LEU A 286 0.68 -13.66 -8.44
N SER A 287 -0.26 -12.76 -8.73
CA SER A 287 -0.36 -11.45 -8.10
C SER A 287 -1.49 -11.47 -7.08
N VAL A 288 -1.13 -11.30 -5.80
CA VAL A 288 -2.06 -11.39 -4.66
C VAL A 288 -2.47 -9.99 -4.22
N TYR A 289 -3.77 -9.77 -4.06
CA TYR A 289 -4.36 -8.50 -3.66
C TYR A 289 -5.06 -8.62 -2.31
N LYS A 290 -4.91 -7.61 -1.45
CA LYS A 290 -5.55 -7.57 -0.14
C LYS A 290 -6.98 -7.02 -0.19
N LYS A 291 -7.79 -7.35 0.81
CA LYS A 291 -9.03 -6.63 1.12
C LYS A 291 -8.69 -5.29 1.78
N SER A 292 -9.54 -4.28 1.60
CA SER A 292 -9.44 -3.00 2.32
C SER A 292 -9.33 -3.23 3.83
N GLY A 293 -8.44 -2.48 4.50
CA GLY A 293 -8.16 -2.62 5.93
C GLY A 293 -7.43 -3.91 6.33
N GLY A 294 -6.94 -4.72 5.37
CA GLY A 294 -6.22 -5.96 5.65
C GLY A 294 -4.77 -5.69 6.09
N ASP A 295 -4.30 -6.43 7.10
CA ASP A 295 -2.89 -6.40 7.54
C ASP A 295 -1.99 -7.06 6.49
N VAL A 296 -1.19 -6.24 5.79
CA VAL A 296 -0.32 -6.67 4.69
C VAL A 296 0.72 -7.67 5.18
N THR A 297 1.33 -7.43 6.34
CA THR A 297 2.40 -8.28 6.87
C THR A 297 1.91 -9.69 7.17
N LYS A 298 0.68 -9.79 7.69
CA LYS A 298 0.05 -11.07 8.00
C LYS A 298 -0.36 -11.81 6.73
N ILE A 299 -1.01 -11.11 5.78
CA ILE A 299 -1.46 -11.73 4.53
C ILE A 299 -0.28 -12.32 3.76
N THR A 300 0.81 -11.56 3.58
CA THR A 300 1.96 -12.07 2.81
C THR A 300 2.68 -13.21 3.54
N SER A 301 2.75 -13.16 4.87
CA SER A 301 3.28 -14.25 5.69
C SER A 301 2.45 -15.54 5.56
N ASP A 302 1.11 -15.42 5.65
CA ASP A 302 0.19 -16.56 5.53
C ASP A 302 0.27 -17.19 4.12
N VAL A 303 0.39 -16.36 3.06
CA VAL A 303 0.59 -16.82 1.68
C VAL A 303 1.94 -17.54 1.52
N ARG A 304 3.02 -16.96 2.03
CA ARG A 304 4.35 -17.61 1.99
C ARG A 304 4.32 -18.96 2.69
N GLN A 305 3.74 -19.03 3.87
CA GLN A 305 3.62 -20.28 4.61
C GLN A 305 2.82 -21.33 3.81
N LYS A 306 1.71 -20.91 3.19
CA LYS A 306 0.91 -21.80 2.35
C LYS A 306 1.72 -22.31 1.14
N LEU A 307 2.50 -21.45 0.49
CA LEU A 307 3.38 -21.88 -0.62
C LEU A 307 4.46 -22.85 -0.15
N GLU A 308 5.05 -22.65 1.02
CA GLU A 308 6.01 -23.61 1.59
C GLU A 308 5.35 -24.96 1.91
N ASP A 309 4.13 -24.95 2.46
CA ASP A 309 3.37 -26.17 2.72
C ASP A 309 3.09 -26.94 1.40
N LEU A 310 2.78 -26.20 0.32
CA LEU A 310 2.52 -26.77 -1.00
C LEU A 310 3.80 -27.33 -1.69
N LYS A 311 5.00 -26.86 -1.32
CA LYS A 311 6.26 -27.44 -1.82
C LYS A 311 6.42 -28.92 -1.44
N ALA A 312 5.80 -29.36 -0.35
CA ALA A 312 5.80 -30.77 0.06
C ALA A 312 4.84 -31.64 -0.79
N THR A 313 3.94 -31.02 -1.56
CA THR A 313 2.88 -31.72 -2.31
C THR A 313 2.83 -31.29 -3.78
N SER A 314 1.98 -30.35 -4.13
CA SER A 314 1.70 -29.93 -5.52
C SER A 314 2.85 -29.13 -6.17
N LEU A 315 3.72 -28.52 -5.39
CA LEU A 315 4.88 -27.76 -5.87
C LEU A 315 6.21 -28.50 -5.65
N ALA A 316 6.19 -29.82 -5.50
CA ALA A 316 7.41 -30.59 -5.32
C ALA A 316 8.33 -30.46 -6.55
N GLY A 317 9.56 -29.95 -6.33
CA GLY A 317 10.54 -29.67 -7.40
C GLY A 317 10.31 -28.37 -8.16
N ALA A 318 9.29 -27.58 -7.83
CA ALA A 318 9.08 -26.25 -8.40
C ALA A 318 10.01 -25.21 -7.78
N GLU A 319 10.50 -24.30 -8.60
CA GLU A 319 11.24 -23.12 -8.16
C GLU A 319 10.25 -21.97 -7.91
N VAL A 320 10.27 -21.43 -6.68
CA VAL A 320 9.36 -20.37 -6.26
C VAL A 320 10.15 -19.08 -6.04
N VAL A 321 9.90 -18.08 -6.86
CA VAL A 321 10.55 -16.76 -6.80
C VAL A 321 9.55 -15.72 -6.31
N VAL A 322 9.83 -15.09 -5.18
CA VAL A 322 9.06 -13.94 -4.69
C VAL A 322 9.67 -12.68 -5.29
N SER A 323 9.01 -12.12 -6.29
CA SER A 323 9.50 -10.94 -6.99
C SER A 323 9.12 -9.63 -6.34
N PHE A 324 8.05 -9.63 -5.54
CA PHE A 324 7.62 -8.47 -4.75
C PHE A 324 6.90 -8.94 -3.49
N ASP A 325 7.28 -8.41 -2.33
CA ASP A 325 6.62 -8.65 -1.05
C ASP A 325 6.51 -7.34 -0.26
N ARG A 326 5.33 -6.73 -0.33
CA ARG A 326 5.02 -5.51 0.42
C ARG A 326 5.01 -5.76 1.93
N GLY A 327 4.64 -6.97 2.38
CA GLY A 327 4.63 -7.31 3.81
C GLY A 327 6.04 -7.37 4.39
N GLU A 328 7.02 -7.89 3.65
CA GLU A 328 8.42 -7.90 4.07
C GLU A 328 8.99 -6.48 4.13
N LEU A 329 8.68 -5.63 3.14
CA LEU A 329 9.07 -4.21 3.14
C LEU A 329 8.51 -3.48 4.36
N VAL A 330 7.20 -3.63 4.61
CA VAL A 330 6.54 -3.03 5.80
C VAL A 330 7.15 -3.57 7.10
N ALA A 331 7.40 -4.86 7.19
CA ALA A 331 8.03 -5.46 8.37
C ALA A 331 9.47 -4.96 8.59
N LYS A 332 10.23 -4.71 7.50
CA LYS A 332 11.57 -4.10 7.54
C LYS A 332 11.47 -2.64 8.06
N ASP A 333 10.60 -1.82 7.46
CA ASP A 333 10.38 -0.44 7.87
C ASP A 333 9.96 -0.35 9.34
N LEU A 334 9.05 -1.22 9.79
CA LEU A 334 8.62 -1.32 11.18
C LEU A 334 9.79 -1.64 12.13
N ARG A 335 10.64 -2.60 11.76
CA ARG A 335 11.82 -2.95 12.56
C ARG A 335 12.81 -1.80 12.63
N ASP A 336 13.12 -1.18 11.50
CA ASP A 336 14.08 -0.09 11.41
C ASP A 336 13.61 1.13 12.19
N LEU A 337 12.34 1.52 12.06
CA LEU A 337 11.76 2.62 12.81
C LEU A 337 11.63 2.31 14.31
N THR A 338 11.31 1.07 14.67
CA THR A 338 11.30 0.65 16.09
C THR A 338 12.71 0.72 16.69
N ARG A 339 13.71 0.29 15.92
CA ARG A 339 15.12 0.38 16.35
C ARG A 339 15.55 1.83 16.53
N VAL A 340 15.30 2.70 15.54
CA VAL A 340 15.60 4.13 15.62
C VAL A 340 14.86 4.79 16.79
N GLY A 341 13.59 4.44 16.99
CA GLY A 341 12.81 4.91 18.14
C GLY A 341 13.44 4.50 19.48
N LEU A 342 13.87 3.24 19.61
CA LEU A 342 14.54 2.75 20.80
C LEU A 342 15.90 3.44 21.03
N GLU A 343 16.70 3.58 19.97
CA GLU A 343 17.99 4.30 20.02
C GLU A 343 17.78 5.75 20.44
N THR A 344 16.74 6.41 19.94
CA THR A 344 16.36 7.77 20.33
C THR A 344 15.99 7.85 21.81
N VAL A 345 15.16 6.93 22.32
CA VAL A 345 14.79 6.87 23.74
C VAL A 345 16.04 6.65 24.62
N LEU A 346 16.93 5.76 24.20
CA LEU A 346 18.18 5.51 24.93
C LEU A 346 19.11 6.73 24.92
N LEU A 347 19.23 7.43 23.79
CA LEU A 347 20.01 8.65 23.68
C LEU A 347 19.45 9.76 24.59
N VAL A 348 18.12 9.97 24.53
CA VAL A 348 17.42 10.92 25.41
C VAL A 348 17.64 10.55 26.88
N MET A 349 17.49 9.29 27.24
CA MET A 349 17.75 8.82 28.62
C MET A 349 19.19 9.07 29.01
N LEU A 350 20.18 8.84 28.14
CA LEU A 350 21.60 9.13 28.41
C LEU A 350 21.82 10.62 28.69
N VAL A 351 21.25 11.50 27.85
CA VAL A 351 21.35 12.96 28.05
C VAL A 351 20.73 13.36 29.41
N LEU A 352 19.55 12.81 29.71
CA LEU A 352 18.88 13.08 31.00
C LEU A 352 19.65 12.55 32.18
N VAL A 353 20.28 11.38 32.11
CA VAL A 353 21.17 10.84 33.15
C VAL A 353 22.34 11.78 33.40
N LEU A 354 22.89 12.35 32.33
CA LEU A 354 24.02 13.29 32.44
C LEU A 354 23.61 14.68 32.99
N THR A 355 22.35 15.08 32.80
CA THR A 355 21.87 16.43 33.14
C THR A 355 21.07 16.51 34.44
N ILE A 356 20.22 15.54 34.74
CA ILE A 356 19.26 15.58 35.87
C ILE A 356 19.59 14.52 36.92
N GLY A 357 19.96 13.32 36.49
CA GLY A 357 20.24 12.19 37.37
C GLY A 357 19.57 10.90 36.87
N TRP A 358 20.07 9.74 37.28
CA TRP A 358 19.65 8.47 36.70
C TRP A 358 18.21 8.06 37.07
N ARG A 359 17.73 8.42 38.27
CA ARG A 359 16.39 8.05 38.75
C ARG A 359 15.31 8.85 38.04
N GLU A 360 15.51 10.14 37.97
CA GLU A 360 14.64 11.10 37.30
C GLU A 360 14.58 10.82 35.81
N SER A 361 15.71 10.45 35.24
CA SER A 361 15.80 10.05 33.81
C SER A 361 14.99 8.81 33.48
N ILE A 362 14.99 7.79 34.36
CA ILE A 362 14.16 6.60 34.18
C ILE A 362 12.66 6.97 34.20
N VAL A 363 12.26 7.83 35.18
CA VAL A 363 10.86 8.28 35.29
C VAL A 363 10.43 9.06 34.04
N ALA A 364 11.26 10.00 33.59
CA ALA A 364 11.01 10.77 32.38
C ALA A 364 10.99 9.89 31.12
N ALA A 365 11.97 8.99 30.97
CA ALA A 365 12.05 8.08 29.84
C ALA A 365 10.87 7.09 29.77
N LEU A 366 10.35 6.64 30.93
CA LEU A 366 9.20 5.74 30.99
C LEU A 366 7.90 6.41 30.51
N SER A 367 7.82 7.74 30.54
CA SER A 367 6.68 8.49 30.00
C SER A 367 6.48 8.27 28.50
N ILE A 368 7.58 8.03 27.74
CA ILE A 368 7.53 7.85 26.29
C ILE A 368 6.72 6.59 25.90
N PRO A 369 7.14 5.36 26.31
CA PRO A 369 6.41 4.16 25.94
C PRO A 369 4.98 4.15 26.48
N LEU A 370 4.74 4.69 27.68
CA LEU A 370 3.40 4.80 28.24
C LEU A 370 2.49 5.69 27.38
N SER A 371 3.01 6.83 26.91
CA SER A 371 2.24 7.73 26.03
C SER A 371 1.95 7.09 24.68
N PHE A 372 2.90 6.36 24.10
CA PHE A 372 2.68 5.64 22.84
C PHE A 372 1.62 4.56 22.96
N VAL A 373 1.70 3.75 24.00
CA VAL A 373 0.73 2.68 24.26
C VAL A 373 -0.70 3.25 24.38
N ILE A 374 -0.85 4.39 25.07
CA ILE A 374 -2.16 5.07 25.17
C ILE A 374 -2.57 5.68 23.83
N ALA A 375 -1.64 6.26 23.07
CA ALA A 375 -1.92 6.85 21.75
C ALA A 375 -2.43 5.80 20.74
N PHE A 376 -1.93 4.55 20.81
CA PHE A 376 -2.42 3.47 19.97
C PHE A 376 -3.91 3.17 20.19
N ILE A 377 -4.46 3.40 21.40
CA ILE A 377 -5.91 3.28 21.65
C ILE A 377 -6.67 4.28 20.78
N GLY A 378 -6.18 5.54 20.72
CA GLY A 378 -6.79 6.59 19.90
C GLY A 378 -6.69 6.30 18.41
N LEU A 379 -5.53 5.83 17.94
CA LEU A 379 -5.32 5.45 16.54
C LEU A 379 -6.22 4.30 16.12
N TYR A 380 -6.34 3.26 16.96
CA TYR A 380 -7.24 2.13 16.72
C TYR A 380 -8.71 2.56 16.65
N ALA A 381 -9.15 3.37 17.63
CA ALA A 381 -10.53 3.85 17.71
C ALA A 381 -10.92 4.77 16.54
N SER A 382 -9.96 5.47 15.94
CA SER A 382 -10.16 6.33 14.78
C SER A 382 -10.03 5.60 13.43
N GLY A 383 -9.79 4.27 13.42
CA GLY A 383 -9.62 3.48 12.21
C GLY A 383 -8.32 3.70 11.45
N ASN A 384 -7.33 4.36 12.09
CA ASN A 384 -6.01 4.56 11.48
C ASN A 384 -5.18 3.28 11.52
N THR A 385 -4.25 3.13 10.55
CA THR A 385 -3.33 2.00 10.46
C THR A 385 -1.92 2.38 10.92
N ILE A 386 -1.15 1.37 11.34
CA ILE A 386 0.29 1.55 11.53
C ILE A 386 0.97 1.46 10.16
N ASN A 387 1.54 2.57 9.72
CA ASN A 387 2.20 2.71 8.44
C ASN A 387 3.46 3.57 8.58
N PHE A 388 4.24 3.68 7.50
CA PHE A 388 5.48 4.48 7.50
C PHE A 388 5.27 5.91 8.02
N ILE A 389 4.18 6.58 7.61
CA ILE A 389 3.90 7.97 7.99
C ILE A 389 3.54 8.08 9.47
N SER A 390 2.70 7.16 9.99
CA SER A 390 2.33 7.16 11.42
C SER A 390 3.54 6.85 12.32
N LEU A 391 4.42 5.94 11.91
CA LEU A 391 5.65 5.61 12.65
C LEU A 391 6.67 6.76 12.62
N PHE A 392 6.85 7.38 11.46
CA PHE A 392 7.68 8.59 11.35
C PHE A 392 7.15 9.70 12.27
N SER A 393 5.82 9.88 12.33
CA SER A 393 5.16 10.82 13.23
C SER A 393 5.38 10.49 14.70
N LEU A 394 5.42 9.19 15.06
CA LEU A 394 5.76 8.77 16.44
C LEU A 394 7.19 9.14 16.80
N ILE A 395 8.16 8.93 15.90
CA ILE A 395 9.55 9.33 16.12
C ILE A 395 9.66 10.85 16.29
N LEU A 396 9.00 11.60 15.41
CA LEU A 396 8.95 13.07 15.52
C LEU A 396 8.35 13.52 16.85
N ALA A 397 7.31 12.83 17.32
CA ALA A 397 6.64 13.12 18.57
C ALA A 397 7.52 12.83 19.81
N ILE A 398 8.55 11.96 19.74
CA ILE A 398 9.42 11.64 20.89
C ILE A 398 10.02 12.91 21.48
N GLY A 399 10.59 13.79 20.66
CA GLY A 399 11.22 15.02 21.11
C GLY A 399 10.26 15.98 21.82
N ILE A 400 9.00 16.04 21.33
CA ILE A 400 7.98 16.93 21.90
C ILE A 400 7.36 16.34 23.17
N LEU A 401 7.23 15.02 23.21
CA LEU A 401 6.58 14.29 24.30
C LEU A 401 7.44 14.24 25.57
N VAL A 402 8.74 14.09 25.40
CA VAL A 402 9.71 13.98 26.52
C VAL A 402 9.68 15.21 27.40
N ASP A 403 9.52 16.40 26.83
CA ASP A 403 9.56 17.67 27.56
C ASP A 403 8.53 17.74 28.70
N SER A 404 7.31 17.26 28.48
CA SER A 404 6.27 17.23 29.51
C SER A 404 6.65 16.35 30.71
N GLY A 405 7.23 15.19 30.43
CA GLY A 405 7.72 14.26 31.48
C GLY A 405 8.91 14.83 32.25
N ILE A 406 9.84 15.48 31.55
CA ILE A 406 11.03 16.12 32.15
C ILE A 406 10.61 17.23 33.11
N VAL A 407 9.77 18.17 32.66
CA VAL A 407 9.33 19.32 33.44
C VAL A 407 8.68 18.88 34.75
N VAL A 408 7.79 17.89 34.70
CA VAL A 408 7.10 17.38 35.90
C VAL A 408 8.09 16.69 36.85
N THR A 409 8.98 15.84 36.31
CA THR A 409 9.94 15.07 37.09
C THR A 409 10.95 16.00 37.77
N GLU A 410 11.50 16.97 37.03
CA GLU A 410 12.44 17.97 37.53
C GLU A 410 11.80 18.87 38.60
N ALA A 411 10.57 19.34 38.35
CA ALA A 411 9.82 20.15 39.28
C ALA A 411 9.56 19.42 40.63
N ILE A 412 9.29 18.10 40.56
CA ILE A 412 9.13 17.29 41.77
C ILE A 412 10.47 17.14 42.48
N HIS A 413 11.53 16.78 41.75
CA HIS A 413 12.88 16.58 42.32
C HIS A 413 13.38 17.82 43.05
N THR A 414 13.29 18.98 42.40
CA THR A 414 13.75 20.25 43.01
C THR A 414 12.94 20.61 44.25
N ARG A 415 11.64 20.32 44.28
CA ARG A 415 10.77 20.69 45.40
C ARG A 415 10.76 19.72 46.57
N VAL A 416 11.15 18.48 46.40
CA VAL A 416 11.28 17.54 47.53
C VAL A 416 12.18 18.12 48.63
N ARG A 417 13.22 18.84 48.26
CA ARG A 417 14.15 19.50 49.19
C ARG A 417 13.52 20.63 50.02
N THR A 418 12.52 21.31 49.45
CA THR A 418 11.88 22.46 50.10
C THR A 418 10.60 22.08 50.86
N HIS A 419 9.89 21.03 50.43
CA HIS A 419 8.62 20.63 51.01
C HIS A 419 8.70 19.41 51.97
N GLY A 420 9.88 18.77 52.09
CA GLY A 420 10.15 17.66 53.01
C GLY A 420 9.37 16.36 52.70
N SER A 421 8.55 16.34 51.63
CA SER A 421 7.78 15.16 51.24
C SER A 421 7.60 15.13 49.72
N ALA A 422 7.86 13.99 49.12
CA ALA A 422 7.68 13.79 47.68
C ALA A 422 6.23 13.98 47.23
N GLU A 423 5.25 13.66 48.08
CA GLU A 423 3.81 13.83 47.77
C GLU A 423 3.42 15.32 47.74
N GLU A 424 3.88 16.12 48.69
CA GLU A 424 3.61 17.57 48.72
C GLU A 424 4.36 18.28 47.59
N ALA A 425 5.58 17.88 47.27
CA ALA A 425 6.32 18.34 46.09
C ALA A 425 5.57 18.06 44.80
N ALA A 426 5.03 16.85 44.63
CA ALA A 426 4.24 16.48 43.46
C ALA A 426 2.94 17.30 43.34
N LYS A 427 2.21 17.51 44.45
CA LYS A 427 1.01 18.37 44.45
C LYS A 427 1.34 19.82 44.08
N ALA A 428 2.42 20.38 44.63
CA ALA A 428 2.87 21.72 44.30
C ALA A 428 3.28 21.85 42.83
N SER A 429 4.01 20.87 42.32
CA SER A 429 4.42 20.83 40.90
C SER A 429 3.25 20.76 39.94
N ILE A 430 2.24 19.91 40.23
CA ILE A 430 1.02 19.83 39.40
C ILE A 430 0.26 21.16 39.42
N ARG A 431 0.14 21.82 40.61
CA ARG A 431 -0.58 23.10 40.67
C ARG A 431 0.06 24.20 39.83
N GLU A 432 1.39 24.20 39.73
CA GLU A 432 2.13 25.24 39.00
C GLU A 432 2.25 24.89 37.52
N TYR A 433 2.60 23.66 37.17
CA TYR A 433 2.95 23.29 35.80
C TYR A 433 1.81 22.69 34.97
N ALA A 434 0.68 22.24 35.58
CA ALA A 434 -0.40 21.63 34.81
C ALA A 434 -0.98 22.54 33.73
N TRP A 435 -1.20 23.83 34.03
CA TRP A 435 -1.73 24.76 33.05
C TRP A 435 -0.71 25.13 31.96
N PRO A 436 0.55 25.47 32.27
CA PRO A 436 1.57 25.69 31.26
C PRO A 436 1.78 24.49 30.32
N LEU A 437 1.80 23.26 30.85
CA LEU A 437 1.94 22.04 30.04
C LEU A 437 0.75 21.81 29.11
N ILE A 438 -0.48 21.98 29.61
CA ILE A 438 -1.68 21.85 28.80
C ILE A 438 -1.70 22.94 27.71
N ALA A 439 -1.40 24.20 28.07
CA ALA A 439 -1.37 25.29 27.12
C ALA A 439 -0.28 25.10 26.04
N GLY A 440 0.92 24.66 26.45
CA GLY A 440 2.03 24.34 25.53
C GLY A 440 1.66 23.21 24.57
N THR A 441 1.04 22.16 25.09
CA THR A 441 0.58 21.04 24.23
C THR A 441 -0.54 21.49 23.28
N MET A 442 -1.49 22.33 23.74
CA MET A 442 -2.54 22.85 22.88
C MET A 442 -2.00 23.75 21.77
N THR A 443 -0.96 24.56 22.05
CA THR A 443 -0.28 25.33 20.99
C THR A 443 0.38 24.42 19.97
N THR A 444 1.02 23.35 20.40
CA THR A 444 1.60 22.35 19.47
C THR A 444 0.51 21.67 18.64
N VAL A 445 -0.60 21.26 19.26
CA VAL A 445 -1.76 20.72 18.53
C VAL A 445 -2.27 21.71 17.48
N ALA A 446 -2.37 23.00 17.85
CA ALA A 446 -2.83 24.05 16.93
C ALA A 446 -1.88 24.26 15.73
N VAL A 447 -0.58 23.98 15.87
CA VAL A 447 0.39 24.04 14.76
C VAL A 447 0.16 22.89 13.77
N PHE A 448 -0.21 21.69 14.23
CA PHE A 448 -0.44 20.53 13.37
C PHE A 448 -1.88 20.48 12.80
N ALA A 449 -2.85 21.13 13.45
CA ALA A 449 -4.26 21.13 13.03
C ALA A 449 -4.49 21.62 11.58
N PRO A 450 -3.78 22.65 11.04
CA PRO A 450 -3.92 23.06 9.65
C PRO A 450 -3.64 21.98 8.61
N LEU A 451 -2.84 20.97 8.95
CA LEU A 451 -2.56 19.85 8.03
C LEU A 451 -3.82 19.03 7.69
N PHE A 452 -4.86 19.06 8.53
CA PHE A 452 -6.15 18.45 8.21
C PHE A 452 -6.91 19.16 7.10
N PHE A 453 -6.61 20.42 6.84
CA PHE A 453 -7.28 21.23 5.82
C PHE A 453 -6.57 21.17 4.47
N LEU A 454 -5.48 20.43 4.35
CA LEU A 454 -4.84 20.18 3.06
C LEU A 454 -5.79 19.36 2.19
N SER A 455 -6.09 19.89 1.00
CA SER A 455 -6.97 19.26 0.02
C SER A 455 -6.20 18.24 -0.87
N GLY A 456 -6.95 17.43 -1.60
CA GLY A 456 -6.43 16.49 -2.56
C GLY A 456 -5.85 15.21 -1.94
N ILE A 457 -5.22 14.42 -2.78
CA ILE A 457 -4.63 13.11 -2.42
C ILE A 457 -3.52 13.28 -1.38
N VAL A 458 -2.64 14.25 -1.62
CA VAL A 458 -1.51 14.56 -0.73
C VAL A 458 -2.01 14.93 0.67
N GLY A 459 -3.10 15.71 0.76
CA GLY A 459 -3.72 16.06 2.03
C GLY A 459 -4.18 14.83 2.83
N LYS A 460 -4.83 13.87 2.16
CA LYS A 460 -5.26 12.62 2.81
C LYS A 460 -4.08 11.78 3.32
N PHE A 461 -2.99 11.70 2.55
CA PHE A 461 -1.76 11.03 2.99
C PHE A 461 -1.16 11.71 4.23
N ILE A 462 -1.01 13.04 4.19
CA ILE A 462 -0.39 13.82 5.25
C ILE A 462 -1.26 13.84 6.52
N ALA A 463 -2.58 13.68 6.42
CA ALA A 463 -3.50 13.68 7.56
C ALA A 463 -3.14 12.64 8.65
N SER A 464 -2.44 11.55 8.31
CA SER A 464 -1.93 10.59 9.30
C SER A 464 -0.92 11.20 10.29
N ILE A 465 -0.20 12.27 9.89
CA ILE A 465 0.77 12.97 10.75
C ILE A 465 0.06 13.66 11.92
N PRO A 466 -0.87 14.62 11.69
CA PRO A 466 -1.54 15.30 12.77
C PRO A 466 -2.38 14.34 13.63
N PHE A 467 -3.04 13.32 13.05
CA PHE A 467 -3.74 12.30 13.84
C PHE A 467 -2.80 11.65 14.86
N THR A 468 -1.67 11.12 14.40
CA THR A 468 -0.71 10.43 15.27
C THR A 468 -0.15 11.37 16.34
N ILE A 469 0.32 12.56 15.94
CA ILE A 469 0.93 13.52 16.87
C ILE A 469 -0.08 14.00 17.91
N ILE A 470 -1.31 14.31 17.52
CA ILE A 470 -2.34 14.79 18.43
C ILE A 470 -2.69 13.72 19.47
N PHE A 471 -2.89 12.46 19.07
CA PHE A 471 -3.15 11.38 20.03
C PHE A 471 -1.97 11.17 20.98
N VAL A 472 -0.73 11.23 20.49
CA VAL A 472 0.47 11.12 21.33
C VAL A 472 0.56 12.28 22.33
N LEU A 473 0.28 13.51 21.90
CA LEU A 473 0.32 14.69 22.74
C LEU A 473 -0.76 14.66 23.83
N PHE A 474 -1.99 14.25 23.50
CA PHE A 474 -3.03 14.05 24.52
C PHE A 474 -2.64 12.95 25.51
N ALA A 475 -2.12 11.83 25.02
CA ALA A 475 -1.62 10.75 25.86
C ALA A 475 -0.49 11.25 26.79
N SER A 476 0.41 12.08 26.25
CA SER A 476 1.52 12.68 27.02
C SER A 476 1.04 13.52 28.20
N ILE A 477 0.01 14.36 28.04
CA ILE A 477 -0.59 15.12 29.15
C ILE A 477 -1.11 14.18 30.22
N VAL A 478 -1.85 13.13 29.83
CA VAL A 478 -2.41 12.16 30.77
C VAL A 478 -1.30 11.44 31.54
N VAL A 479 -0.24 11.06 30.84
CA VAL A 479 0.92 10.39 31.46
C VAL A 479 1.69 11.36 32.34
N ALA A 480 2.05 12.55 31.85
CA ALA A 480 2.88 13.51 32.58
C ALA A 480 2.22 14.05 33.84
N LEU A 481 0.93 14.33 33.82
CA LEU A 481 0.19 14.89 34.96
C LEU A 481 -0.48 13.82 35.85
N GLY A 482 -0.83 12.67 35.27
CA GLY A 482 -1.54 11.61 36.00
C GLY A 482 -0.63 10.48 36.50
N MET A 483 0.35 10.04 35.71
CA MET A 483 1.16 8.85 36.00
C MET A 483 2.57 9.18 36.49
N VAL A 484 3.28 10.07 35.80
CA VAL A 484 4.66 10.47 36.14
C VAL A 484 4.80 10.92 37.60
N PRO A 485 3.90 11.74 38.19
CA PRO A 485 4.04 12.13 39.58
C PRO A 485 4.01 10.97 40.57
N LEU A 486 3.19 9.93 40.29
CA LEU A 486 3.12 8.73 41.13
C LEU A 486 4.39 7.88 41.04
N ILE A 487 4.90 7.74 39.80
CA ILE A 487 6.16 7.02 39.55
C ILE A 487 7.32 7.77 40.18
N ALA A 488 7.35 9.10 40.05
CA ALA A 488 8.37 9.95 40.66
C ALA A 488 8.43 9.80 42.19
N ILE A 489 7.26 9.76 42.87
CA ILE A 489 7.21 9.55 44.34
C ILE A 489 7.87 8.23 44.75
N LEU A 490 7.79 7.17 43.93
CA LEU A 490 8.41 5.87 44.22
C LEU A 490 9.94 5.90 44.09
N PHE A 491 10.46 6.68 43.16
CA PHE A 491 11.87 6.70 42.80
C PHE A 491 12.66 7.83 43.47
N THR A 492 12.02 8.94 43.87
CA THR A 492 12.67 10.09 44.52
C THR A 492 13.03 9.75 45.96
N ARG A 493 14.29 9.95 46.32
CA ARG A 493 14.83 9.80 47.68
C ARG A 493 15.46 11.10 48.16
N GLU A 494 15.48 11.30 49.47
CA GLU A 494 16.00 12.50 50.11
C GLU A 494 17.55 12.63 50.08
N HIS A 495 18.27 11.53 49.81
CA HIS A 495 19.74 11.52 49.84
C HIS A 495 20.32 11.59 48.44
N LYS A 496 21.26 12.54 48.26
CA LYS A 496 22.08 12.69 47.05
C LYS A 496 23.01 11.50 46.84
N SER A 497 23.23 11.12 45.59
CA SER A 497 24.31 10.24 45.17
C SER A 497 25.59 11.08 44.93
N ARG A 498 26.78 10.50 45.11
CA ARG A 498 28.05 11.13 44.73
C ARG A 498 28.08 11.60 43.26
N PHE A 499 27.36 10.94 42.41
CA PHE A 499 27.26 11.31 41.00
C PHE A 499 26.48 12.62 40.82
N GLU A 500 25.41 12.80 41.58
CA GLU A 500 24.59 14.03 41.58
C GLU A 500 25.41 15.25 42.08
N ASP A 501 26.31 15.07 43.05
CA ASP A 501 27.18 16.15 43.54
C ASP A 501 28.17 16.61 42.46
N ILE A 502 28.79 15.67 41.71
CA ILE A 502 29.71 16.00 40.59
C ILE A 502 28.95 16.72 39.47
N GLN A 503 27.74 16.29 39.18
CA GLN A 503 26.88 16.85 38.15
C GLN A 503 26.44 18.29 38.50
N GLU A 504 26.08 18.54 39.76
CA GLU A 504 25.72 19.87 40.25
C GLU A 504 26.95 20.84 40.17
N GLU A 505 28.13 20.40 40.54
CA GLU A 505 29.37 21.18 40.41
C GLU A 505 29.69 21.54 38.96
N TYR A 506 29.50 20.59 38.02
CA TYR A 506 29.69 20.84 36.59
C TYR A 506 28.63 21.81 36.04
N SER A 507 27.35 21.61 36.42
CA SER A 507 26.25 22.49 36.04
C SER A 507 26.46 23.93 36.51
N GLU A 508 26.92 24.13 37.74
CA GLU A 508 27.24 25.47 38.27
C GLU A 508 28.40 26.13 37.51
N ARG A 509 29.45 25.39 37.14
CA ARG A 509 30.53 25.93 36.29
C ARG A 509 30.02 26.38 34.91
N VAL A 510 29.12 25.60 34.28
CA VAL A 510 28.52 25.97 32.99
C VAL A 510 27.64 27.21 33.13
N LYS A 511 26.83 27.28 34.20
CA LYS A 511 26.01 28.46 34.51
C LYS A 511 26.84 29.72 34.70
N ASP A 512 27.93 29.62 35.46
CA ASP A 512 28.82 30.76 35.71
C ASP A 512 29.52 31.23 34.44
N TRP A 513 30.01 30.29 33.63
CA TRP A 513 30.57 30.58 32.30
C TRP A 513 29.56 31.29 31.40
N TYR A 514 28.33 30.76 31.33
CA TYR A 514 27.26 31.33 30.52
C TYR A 514 26.85 32.73 31.01
N LYS A 515 26.74 32.90 32.32
CA LYS A 515 26.44 34.19 32.95
C LYS A 515 27.51 35.24 32.61
N GLU A 516 28.78 34.87 32.69
CA GLU A 516 29.88 35.73 32.32
C GLU A 516 29.89 36.07 30.82
N PHE A 517 29.69 35.06 29.97
CA PHE A 517 29.58 35.25 28.52
C PHE A 517 28.43 36.19 28.17
N LEU A 518 27.23 35.91 28.70
CA LEU A 518 26.04 36.72 28.45
C LEU A 518 26.21 38.15 29.00
N GLY A 519 26.80 38.32 30.19
CA GLY A 519 27.10 39.62 30.74
C GLY A 519 28.02 40.44 29.84
N LYS A 520 29.14 39.87 29.40
CA LYS A 520 30.05 40.52 28.45
C LYS A 520 29.37 40.88 27.10
N MET A 521 28.45 40.05 26.66
CA MET A 521 27.71 40.28 25.43
C MET A 521 26.69 41.42 25.61
N LEU A 522 25.97 41.48 26.74
CA LEU A 522 24.94 42.49 27.01
C LEU A 522 25.52 43.87 27.35
N ASP A 523 26.69 43.93 27.96
CA ASP A 523 27.32 45.18 28.38
C ASP A 523 27.91 46.01 27.23
N HIS A 524 28.25 45.36 26.08
CA HIS A 524 28.93 46.02 24.97
C HIS A 524 28.09 46.02 23.69
N ARG A 525 27.52 47.14 23.26
CA ARG A 525 26.74 47.29 22.02
C ARG A 525 27.47 46.77 20.76
N ARG A 526 28.79 46.88 20.70
CA ARG A 526 29.56 46.34 19.56
C ARG A 526 29.50 44.82 19.51
N THR A 527 29.63 44.14 20.62
CA THR A 527 29.55 42.67 20.73
C THR A 527 28.15 42.18 20.39
N GLN A 528 27.10 42.87 20.85
CA GLN A 528 25.72 42.59 20.46
C GLN A 528 25.50 42.66 18.94
N ASN A 529 25.96 43.77 18.32
CA ASN A 529 25.80 43.97 16.88
C ASN A 529 26.60 42.96 16.06
N ILE A 530 27.82 42.57 16.50
CA ILE A 530 28.60 41.53 15.84
C ILE A 530 27.87 40.18 15.94
N PHE A 531 27.37 39.81 17.11
CA PHE A 531 26.62 38.57 17.32
C PHE A 531 25.34 38.50 16.45
N LEU A 532 24.55 39.58 16.47
CA LEU A 532 23.34 39.69 15.63
C LEU A 532 23.69 39.66 14.13
N SER A 533 24.77 40.31 13.72
CA SER A 533 25.21 40.26 12.31
C SER A 533 25.69 38.87 11.90
N CYS A 534 26.41 38.16 12.78
CA CYS A 534 26.80 36.77 12.52
C CYS A 534 25.61 35.83 12.47
N MET A 535 24.61 35.98 13.36
CA MET A 535 23.37 35.20 13.30
C MET A 535 22.61 35.46 12.02
N PHE A 536 22.43 36.75 11.66
CA PHE A 536 21.70 37.13 10.43
C PHE A 536 22.46 36.70 9.18
N GLY A 537 23.78 36.84 9.16
CA GLY A 537 24.61 36.35 8.06
C GLY A 537 24.57 34.82 7.93
N GLY A 538 24.61 34.09 9.04
CA GLY A 538 24.44 32.64 9.08
C GLY A 538 23.06 32.20 8.59
N PHE A 539 21.99 32.94 8.96
CA PHE A 539 20.65 32.69 8.48
C PHE A 539 20.53 32.87 6.96
N ILE A 540 21.07 33.98 6.43
CA ILE A 540 21.08 34.22 4.98
C ILE A 540 21.89 33.12 4.26
N LEU A 541 23.05 32.76 4.80
CA LEU A 541 23.87 31.69 4.24
C LEU A 541 23.10 30.36 4.17
N ALA A 542 22.41 30.01 5.28
CA ALA A 542 21.60 28.79 5.33
C ALA A 542 20.45 28.80 4.30
N LEU A 543 19.78 29.95 4.11
CA LEU A 543 18.75 30.11 3.08
C LEU A 543 19.30 29.98 1.66
N MET A 544 20.54 30.36 1.45
CA MET A 544 21.18 30.29 0.12
C MET A 544 21.60 28.87 -0.27
N LEU A 545 21.82 27.96 0.69
CA LEU A 545 22.26 26.58 0.41
C LEU A 545 21.29 25.83 -0.54
N PRO A 546 19.96 25.81 -0.30
CA PRO A 546 19.03 25.21 -1.24
C PRO A 546 18.94 25.95 -2.60
N VAL A 547 19.00 27.28 -2.58
CA VAL A 547 18.94 28.12 -3.79
C VAL A 547 20.10 27.85 -4.74
N PHE A 548 21.30 27.63 -4.20
CA PHE A 548 22.49 27.26 -4.97
C PHE A 548 22.58 25.76 -5.29
N GLY A 549 21.58 24.96 -4.91
CA GLY A 549 21.56 23.52 -5.17
C GLY A 549 22.59 22.71 -4.34
N LEU A 550 23.22 23.33 -3.32
CA LEU A 550 24.15 22.66 -2.41
C LEU A 550 23.40 21.69 -1.45
N VAL A 551 22.13 21.94 -1.21
CA VAL A 551 21.22 21.04 -0.50
C VAL A 551 20.10 20.65 -1.46
N LYS A 552 20.00 19.37 -1.77
CA LYS A 552 18.90 18.84 -2.60
C LYS A 552 17.60 18.86 -1.79
N VAL A 553 16.56 19.44 -2.35
CA VAL A 553 15.21 19.41 -1.76
C VAL A 553 14.48 18.21 -2.33
N GLN A 554 14.22 17.22 -1.48
CA GLN A 554 13.40 16.04 -1.81
C GLN A 554 12.28 15.94 -0.81
N PHE A 555 11.06 15.65 -1.28
CA PHE A 555 9.90 15.47 -0.41
C PHE A 555 9.99 14.16 0.38
N PHE A 556 10.38 13.09 -0.31
CA PHE A 556 10.74 11.81 0.30
C PHE A 556 12.10 11.37 -0.25
N PRO A 557 13.08 11.02 0.59
CA PRO A 557 14.32 10.46 0.10
C PRO A 557 14.06 9.07 -0.50
N SER A 558 14.66 8.81 -1.66
CA SER A 558 14.69 7.46 -2.23
C SER A 558 15.60 6.59 -1.34
N GLY A 559 15.01 5.60 -0.68
CA GLY A 559 15.78 4.57 0.03
C GLY A 559 16.38 3.56 -0.95
N ASP A 560 17.42 2.84 -0.53
CA ASP A 560 17.94 1.71 -1.30
C ASP A 560 16.89 0.60 -1.36
N GLN A 561 16.50 0.22 -2.57
CA GLN A 561 15.49 -0.81 -2.83
C GLN A 561 16.17 -2.14 -3.19
N ASP A 562 15.54 -3.25 -2.80
CA ASP A 562 16.05 -4.57 -3.14
C ASP A 562 15.57 -5.04 -4.53
N PHE A 563 14.93 -4.17 -5.31
CA PHE A 563 14.42 -4.49 -6.64
C PHE A 563 14.43 -3.26 -7.58
N VAL A 564 14.44 -3.54 -8.89
CA VAL A 564 14.33 -2.55 -9.96
C VAL A 564 13.28 -3.04 -10.96
N TYR A 565 12.44 -2.13 -11.46
CA TYR A 565 11.48 -2.43 -12.53
C TYR A 565 12.01 -1.97 -13.88
N VAL A 566 11.95 -2.86 -14.87
CA VAL A 566 12.19 -2.53 -16.28
C VAL A 566 10.86 -2.71 -17.00
N GLN A 567 10.30 -1.60 -17.47
CA GLN A 567 9.07 -1.59 -18.25
C GLN A 567 9.38 -1.39 -19.73
N ILE A 568 8.82 -2.25 -20.56
CA ILE A 568 8.91 -2.17 -22.02
C ILE A 568 7.52 -1.87 -22.55
N GLU A 569 7.37 -0.76 -23.26
CA GLU A 569 6.17 -0.39 -23.97
C GLU A 569 6.48 -0.23 -25.46
N ARG A 570 5.79 -0.99 -26.29
CA ARG A 570 5.87 -0.94 -27.75
C ARG A 570 4.69 -0.15 -28.31
N ASN A 571 4.74 0.12 -29.62
CA ASN A 571 3.67 0.82 -30.31
C ASN A 571 2.34 0.03 -30.22
N GLU A 572 1.22 0.77 -30.29
CA GLU A 572 -0.11 0.19 -30.31
C GLU A 572 -0.25 -0.81 -31.47
N GLY A 573 -0.92 -1.94 -31.22
CA GLY A 573 -1.07 -3.02 -32.22
C GLY A 573 0.12 -3.98 -32.33
N THR A 574 1.19 -3.80 -31.54
CA THR A 574 2.32 -4.75 -31.53
C THR A 574 1.86 -6.12 -31.02
N PRO A 575 2.07 -7.22 -31.76
CA PRO A 575 1.77 -8.56 -31.30
C PRO A 575 2.60 -8.96 -30.07
N LEU A 576 2.00 -9.77 -29.19
CA LEU A 576 2.63 -10.29 -27.97
C LEU A 576 4.01 -10.94 -28.22
N ALA A 577 4.14 -11.70 -29.32
CA ALA A 577 5.40 -12.37 -29.68
C ALA A 577 6.54 -11.40 -29.98
N ILE A 578 6.26 -10.22 -30.53
CA ILE A 578 7.30 -9.20 -30.83
C ILE A 578 7.75 -8.54 -29.53
N THR A 579 6.84 -8.24 -28.63
CA THR A 579 7.15 -7.70 -27.31
C THR A 579 7.97 -8.72 -26.48
N ASP A 580 7.65 -10.02 -26.61
CA ASP A 580 8.41 -11.11 -25.99
C ASP A 580 9.86 -11.15 -26.47
N LEU A 581 10.10 -10.97 -27.78
CA LEU A 581 11.46 -10.89 -28.32
C LEU A 581 12.25 -9.70 -27.74
N SER A 582 11.58 -8.57 -27.50
CA SER A 582 12.21 -7.42 -26.87
C SER A 582 12.55 -7.70 -25.39
N ALA A 583 11.64 -8.36 -24.67
CA ALA A 583 11.86 -8.77 -23.28
C ALA A 583 13.04 -9.75 -23.16
N ARG A 584 13.14 -10.76 -24.04
CA ARG A 584 14.28 -11.69 -24.10
C ARG A 584 15.61 -11.00 -24.33
N ALA A 585 15.64 -9.97 -25.17
CA ALA A 585 16.86 -9.22 -25.40
C ALA A 585 17.32 -8.43 -24.16
N VAL A 586 16.38 -8.01 -23.30
CA VAL A 586 16.70 -7.42 -21.99
C VAL A 586 17.18 -8.50 -21.02
N GLU A 587 16.55 -9.67 -21.00
CA GLU A 587 16.94 -10.80 -20.16
C GLU A 587 18.42 -11.19 -20.39
N GLU A 588 18.91 -11.16 -21.64
CA GLU A 588 20.31 -11.43 -21.96
C GLU A 588 21.29 -10.48 -21.23
N VAL A 589 20.90 -9.22 -21.04
CA VAL A 589 21.71 -8.25 -20.27
C VAL A 589 21.70 -8.56 -18.78
N LEU A 590 20.55 -9.05 -18.28
CA LEU A 590 20.39 -9.33 -16.85
C LEU A 590 21.17 -10.55 -16.39
N TYR A 591 21.37 -11.56 -17.26
CA TYR A 591 22.21 -12.73 -16.94
C TYR A 591 23.68 -12.35 -16.63
N ASP A 592 24.19 -11.31 -17.30
CA ASP A 592 25.57 -10.84 -17.12
C ASP A 592 25.73 -9.77 -16.03
N ALA A 593 24.65 -9.41 -15.31
CA ALA A 593 24.67 -8.38 -14.29
C ALA A 593 24.99 -8.97 -12.90
N PRO A 594 26.18 -8.74 -12.32
CA PRO A 594 26.64 -9.44 -11.12
C PRO A 594 25.85 -9.11 -9.85
N TYR A 595 25.14 -7.98 -9.83
CA TYR A 595 24.31 -7.52 -8.73
C TYR A 595 22.86 -8.03 -8.80
N VAL A 596 22.49 -8.75 -9.87
CA VAL A 596 21.16 -9.36 -10.01
C VAL A 596 21.18 -10.72 -9.31
N GLU A 597 20.19 -10.96 -8.43
CA GLU A 597 19.93 -12.24 -7.79
C GLU A 597 18.98 -13.08 -8.62
N SER A 598 17.86 -12.50 -9.00
CA SER A 598 16.84 -13.14 -9.81
C SER A 598 16.02 -12.10 -10.55
N PHE A 599 15.27 -12.52 -11.56
CA PHE A 599 14.30 -11.65 -12.20
C PHE A 599 13.07 -12.45 -12.67
N VAL A 600 11.96 -11.73 -12.76
CA VAL A 600 10.70 -12.25 -13.31
C VAL A 600 10.27 -11.35 -14.45
N THR A 601 10.07 -11.95 -15.61
CA THR A 601 9.56 -11.31 -16.82
C THR A 601 8.10 -11.66 -17.02
N THR A 602 7.24 -10.66 -17.18
CA THR A 602 5.84 -10.82 -17.57
C THR A 602 5.58 -10.02 -18.84
N VAL A 603 5.06 -10.65 -19.89
CA VAL A 603 4.73 -10.03 -21.18
C VAL A 603 3.23 -10.11 -21.39
N GLY A 604 2.60 -9.05 -21.89
CA GLY A 604 1.16 -8.98 -22.14
C GLY A 604 0.36 -8.31 -21.01
N GLU A 605 1.00 -8.02 -19.91
CA GLU A 605 0.40 -7.32 -18.78
C GLU A 605 1.35 -6.22 -18.27
N SER A 606 0.78 -5.12 -17.80
CA SER A 606 1.55 -4.12 -17.07
C SER A 606 1.66 -4.52 -15.60
N SER A 607 2.78 -4.20 -14.95
CA SER A 607 2.84 -4.30 -13.49
C SER A 607 1.82 -3.34 -12.89
N GLY A 608 1.17 -3.70 -11.79
CA GLY A 608 0.29 -2.80 -11.05
C GLY A 608 0.98 -1.53 -10.52
N PHE A 609 2.28 -1.35 -10.82
CA PHE A 609 3.12 -0.21 -10.45
C PHE A 609 3.37 0.76 -11.62
N SER A 610 2.80 0.51 -12.80
CA SER A 610 2.92 1.41 -13.96
C SER A 610 2.17 2.71 -13.72
N GLU A 611 2.81 3.85 -14.03
CA GLU A 611 2.16 5.18 -14.01
C GLU A 611 0.93 5.26 -14.92
N SER A 612 0.84 4.39 -15.93
CA SER A 612 -0.27 4.33 -16.88
C SER A 612 -1.51 3.57 -16.36
N GLY A 613 -1.49 3.12 -15.09
CA GLY A 613 -2.54 2.23 -14.56
C GLY A 613 -2.42 0.82 -15.16
N GLY A 614 -2.66 -0.23 -14.38
CA GLY A 614 -2.56 -1.62 -14.85
C GLY A 614 -3.37 -1.84 -16.14
N GLY A 615 -2.68 -2.08 -17.26
CA GLY A 615 -3.29 -2.41 -18.55
C GLY A 615 -2.85 -3.81 -19.00
N ALA A 616 -3.72 -4.52 -19.70
CA ALA A 616 -3.35 -5.73 -20.43
C ALA A 616 -3.24 -5.40 -21.92
N GLY A 617 -2.24 -5.96 -22.58
CA GLY A 617 -2.07 -5.79 -24.01
C GLY A 617 -0.72 -6.29 -24.52
N GLY A 618 -0.72 -6.85 -25.73
CA GLY A 618 0.49 -7.45 -26.32
C GLY A 618 1.69 -6.52 -26.48
N LYS A 619 1.49 -5.20 -26.37
CA LYS A 619 2.56 -4.19 -26.45
C LYS A 619 3.36 -4.01 -25.17
N LEU A 620 2.94 -4.57 -24.05
CA LEU A 620 3.50 -4.33 -22.72
C LEU A 620 4.33 -5.51 -22.23
N ALA A 621 5.48 -5.23 -21.62
CA ALA A 621 6.21 -6.20 -20.83
C ALA A 621 6.83 -5.55 -19.60
N ASN A 622 6.95 -6.31 -18.52
CA ASN A 622 7.60 -5.91 -17.28
C ASN A 622 8.63 -6.94 -16.87
N ILE A 623 9.77 -6.46 -16.41
CA ILE A 623 10.78 -7.30 -15.77
C ILE A 623 11.03 -6.73 -14.38
N THR A 624 10.69 -7.52 -13.37
CA THR A 624 11.05 -7.21 -11.98
C THR A 624 12.39 -7.85 -11.68
N VAL A 625 13.40 -7.03 -11.50
CA VAL A 625 14.77 -7.45 -11.20
C VAL A 625 14.99 -7.37 -9.69
N ILE A 626 15.33 -8.49 -9.07
CA ILE A 626 15.64 -8.60 -7.64
C ILE A 626 17.17 -8.48 -7.51
N LEU A 627 17.60 -7.56 -6.66
CA LEU A 627 19.00 -7.26 -6.44
C LEU A 627 19.55 -8.05 -5.26
N LYS A 628 20.80 -8.50 -5.35
CA LYS A 628 21.51 -9.16 -4.24
C LYS A 628 21.58 -8.23 -3.04
N LYS A 629 21.39 -8.76 -1.83
CA LYS A 629 21.49 -8.00 -0.59
C LYS A 629 22.91 -7.48 -0.33
N GLU A 630 23.93 -8.30 -0.68
CA GLU A 630 25.34 -7.91 -0.62
C GLU A 630 25.80 -7.45 -2.00
N ARG A 631 25.58 -6.18 -2.31
CA ARG A 631 25.99 -5.54 -3.56
C ARG A 631 26.79 -4.26 -3.32
N THR A 632 27.64 -3.92 -4.25
CA THR A 632 28.47 -2.70 -4.21
C THR A 632 27.74 -1.47 -4.72
N LEU A 633 26.72 -1.66 -5.58
CA LEU A 633 25.90 -0.60 -6.16
C LEU A 633 24.60 -0.47 -5.36
N ASN A 634 24.16 0.75 -5.07
CA ASN A 634 22.82 0.98 -4.58
C ASN A 634 21.79 0.81 -5.71
N SER A 635 20.49 0.80 -5.37
CA SER A 635 19.41 0.57 -6.35
C SER A 635 19.36 1.64 -7.46
N GLU A 636 19.70 2.90 -7.16
CA GLU A 636 19.74 4.00 -8.13
C GLU A 636 20.91 3.82 -9.11
N GLU A 637 22.08 3.44 -8.61
CA GLU A 637 23.26 3.13 -9.45
C GLU A 637 23.04 1.88 -10.31
N ALA A 638 22.41 0.84 -9.75
CA ALA A 638 22.04 -0.37 -10.48
C ALA A 638 21.03 -0.07 -11.59
N MET A 639 20.03 0.78 -11.31
CA MET A 639 19.06 1.23 -12.30
C MET A 639 19.72 2.00 -13.45
N GLU A 640 20.67 2.88 -13.15
CA GLU A 640 21.37 3.65 -14.17
C GLU A 640 22.31 2.77 -15.02
N ASP A 641 23.02 1.82 -14.41
CA ASP A 641 23.82 0.83 -15.13
C ASP A 641 22.94 -0.03 -16.08
N LEU A 642 21.81 -0.52 -15.59
CA LEU A 642 20.85 -1.25 -16.42
C LEU A 642 20.30 -0.37 -17.55
N ARG A 643 19.98 0.88 -17.30
CA ARG A 643 19.49 1.83 -18.33
C ARG A 643 20.50 2.00 -19.45
N VAL A 644 21.78 2.17 -19.10
CA VAL A 644 22.86 2.32 -20.08
C VAL A 644 23.03 1.05 -20.93
N ARG A 645 22.91 -0.13 -20.35
CA ARG A 645 23.07 -1.41 -21.07
C ARG A 645 21.84 -1.79 -21.90
N VAL A 646 20.64 -1.52 -21.40
CA VAL A 646 19.37 -1.95 -22.02
C VAL A 646 18.95 -1.01 -23.16
N ARG A 647 19.14 0.31 -23.01
CA ARG A 647 18.69 1.32 -23.98
C ARG A 647 19.19 1.08 -25.41
N PRO A 648 20.49 0.81 -25.67
CA PRO A 648 20.97 0.57 -27.06
C PRO A 648 20.32 -0.64 -27.71
N ILE A 649 19.91 -1.65 -26.93
CA ILE A 649 19.28 -2.88 -27.44
C ILE A 649 17.84 -2.63 -27.87
N LEU A 650 17.11 -1.81 -27.10
CA LEU A 650 15.73 -1.45 -27.43
C LEU A 650 15.65 -0.44 -28.58
N ASP A 651 16.60 0.50 -28.66
CA ASP A 651 16.68 1.48 -29.74
C ASP A 651 17.09 0.85 -31.09
N ALA A 652 17.80 -0.29 -31.06
CA ALA A 652 18.27 -1.01 -32.27
C ALA A 652 17.23 -2.01 -32.84
N LYS A 653 16.15 -2.31 -32.14
CA LYS A 653 15.07 -3.25 -32.50
C LYS A 653 13.72 -2.55 -32.57
#